data_b4d6fdd1f8c4344d974b6d42d984d462
#
_entry.id   b4d6fdd1f8c4344d974b6d42d984d462
#
_cell.length_a   1.000
_cell.length_b   1.000
_cell.length_c   1.000
_cell.angle_alpha   90.00
_cell.angle_beta   90.00
_cell.angle_gamma   90.00
#
_symmetry.space_group_name_H-M   'P 1'
#
loop_
_entity.id
_entity.type
_entity.pdbx_description
1 polymer ?
#
loop_
_entity_poly.entity_id
_entity_poly.type
_entity_poly.pdbx_seq_one_letter_code
_entity_poly.pdbx_strand_id
1 'polypeptide(L)'
;MERTFNNNFGLSDNLPGGGNPISMDAIEEVQVVIAPFDVRQTNFIGGGINAITKSGTNTFKGSAYTYFQNQNMRGNSIDGEDLGARAKESKTIYGATFGGPIIKNKLFFFANVEVEKQPQQVIKWRARTEGEQPDENNYISRTTLSDMQKVSDFLRDKYGYDTGSATNFPADEKNLKLLGRIDWNITNGHKLSVRYNYTKNTAWNAPNANSMDGGSGSRLYNTSRVGYQSMSFANSMYSQDNKVSSVSADLNSRFSDKISNQLLFTYTDIEDMRGTNSSPFPFIDILAGKDAEGNQIMEPYMSAGYELFTYNNGVKNKITSVIDNFTYFAGDHKITAGISFEHQLASNAYMRNGTGYYRYSSLDDFLNGAAPETFAWTYGYNGVSDPKAQVTFNQIGFYAQDEWNIRPNVKLTYGIRFDDLIFDNSDLQRNDAIYDLDFGGKHIDTGKWPKSRMQISPRVGFVWDVFKDNSLKVRGGTGIFTGRLPLVFFTNMPTNSNMVQNAVVFGTKYENGIAVSHDSRLDQLAGGMITNVDDAIKKFGLPTTIENPVAGSKISGVKDNFKMPQIWKTSLAVDYQLPTSFPLSVTGEFIYNKNINAVTLENINIKDPSNWEHFNGADNRLIYPSDYTYVSGKNAVVLTNTSKGHGYTANVTINAQPVEDLNMMLAYTHTESKEISGLPGSDPVSTWQGMLTIDGPNFATVQRSRYVVPDKVIAAVNYNLPFRHKGLLRKTSLNLFYPVIPLPDIASLIQMI
;
A
#
# COMPACT_ATOMS: atom_id res chain seq x y z
N MET A 1 16.12 -1.50 8.10
CA MET A 1 15.53 -1.16 6.78
C MET A 1 14.11 -0.77 7.03
N GLU A 2 13.85 0.49 6.98
CA GLU A 2 12.51 1.01 7.17
C GLU A 2 11.66 0.62 5.97
N ARG A 3 10.62 -0.13 6.22
CA ARG A 3 9.72 -0.57 5.16
C ARG A 3 8.67 0.50 4.93
N THR A 4 8.97 1.45 4.09
CA THR A 4 7.98 2.40 3.53
C THR A 4 7.06 1.76 2.48
N PHE A 5 7.03 0.43 2.44
CA PHE A 5 6.36 -0.34 1.40
C PHE A 5 4.88 -0.43 1.53
N ASN A 6 4.35 -0.24 2.70
CA ASN A 6 2.92 -0.22 2.84
C ASN A 6 2.30 0.94 2.12
N ASN A 7 3.17 1.59 1.47
CA ASN A 7 2.79 2.68 0.68
C ASN A 7 2.93 2.28 -0.78
N ASN A 8 2.23 1.27 -1.17
CA ASN A 8 1.63 1.33 -2.48
C ASN A 8 0.71 2.55 -2.51
N PHE A 9 1.13 3.60 -1.81
CA PHE A 9 0.47 4.88 -1.66
C PHE A 9 -1.03 4.74 -1.38
N GLY A 10 -1.40 3.71 -0.58
CA GLY A 10 -2.77 3.33 -0.35
C GLY A 10 -3.42 2.59 -1.52
N LEU A 11 -2.69 2.18 -2.55
CA LEU A 11 -3.24 1.40 -3.64
C LEU A 11 -3.36 -0.09 -3.29
N SER A 12 -2.54 -0.59 -2.35
CA SER A 12 -2.63 -1.96 -1.82
C SER A 12 -1.88 -2.09 -0.50
N ASP A 13 -2.41 -2.91 0.42
CA ASP A 13 -1.79 -3.20 1.71
C ASP A 13 -0.62 -4.19 1.60
N ASN A 14 -0.47 -4.84 0.44
CA ASN A 14 0.55 -5.84 0.17
C ASN A 14 1.39 -5.46 -1.04
N LEU A 15 2.65 -5.89 -1.06
CA LEU A 15 3.39 -5.92 -2.32
C LEU A 15 2.66 -6.82 -3.30
N PRO A 16 2.50 -6.43 -4.57
CA PRO A 16 2.00 -7.32 -5.61
C PRO A 16 2.74 -8.66 -5.56
N GLY A 17 2.00 -9.77 -5.65
CA GLY A 17 2.55 -11.11 -5.50
C GLY A 17 2.96 -11.50 -4.08
N GLY A 18 2.63 -10.73 -3.04
CA GLY A 18 2.91 -11.09 -1.64
C GLY A 18 4.41 -11.23 -1.31
N GLY A 19 5.30 -10.68 -2.14
CA GLY A 19 6.75 -10.87 -2.06
C GLY A 19 7.39 -10.19 -0.85
N ASN A 20 8.36 -10.84 -0.23
CA ASN A 20 9.26 -10.20 0.72
C ASN A 20 10.30 -9.35 -0.02
N PRO A 21 10.67 -8.16 0.50
CA PRO A 21 11.69 -7.31 -0.14
C PRO A 21 13.11 -7.86 -0.03
N ILE A 22 13.35 -8.81 0.87
CA ILE A 22 14.64 -9.46 1.10
C ILE A 22 14.41 -10.97 1.08
N SER A 23 15.33 -11.72 0.47
CA SER A 23 15.32 -13.17 0.55
C SER A 23 15.46 -13.64 1.99
N MET A 24 14.67 -14.65 2.39
CA MET A 24 14.74 -15.24 3.72
C MET A 24 16.13 -15.81 4.02
N ASP A 25 16.77 -16.41 3.02
CA ASP A 25 18.11 -16.99 3.15
C ASP A 25 19.24 -15.96 3.27
N ALA A 26 18.97 -14.69 2.96
CA ALA A 26 19.88 -13.59 3.19
C ALA A 26 19.78 -12.98 4.59
N ILE A 27 18.79 -13.39 5.39
CA ILE A 27 18.54 -12.87 6.73
C ILE A 27 19.26 -13.74 7.76
N GLU A 28 19.95 -13.11 8.68
CA GLU A 28 20.56 -13.74 9.84
C GLU A 28 19.63 -13.72 11.05
N GLU A 29 18.97 -12.56 11.28
CA GLU A 29 18.09 -12.33 12.42
C GLU A 29 16.93 -11.39 12.03
N VAL A 30 15.76 -11.64 12.59
CA VAL A 30 14.61 -10.74 12.49
C VAL A 30 14.26 -10.23 13.89
N GLN A 31 14.22 -8.91 14.03
CA GLN A 31 13.79 -8.24 15.25
C GLN A 31 12.45 -7.57 15.04
N VAL A 32 11.48 -7.94 15.85
CA VAL A 32 10.16 -7.29 15.87
C VAL A 32 10.11 -6.34 17.07
N VAL A 33 9.81 -5.08 16.81
CA VAL A 33 9.81 -4.01 17.81
C VAL A 33 8.45 -3.34 17.79
N ILE A 34 7.68 -3.48 18.89
CA ILE A 34 6.31 -2.94 18.98
C ILE A 34 6.27 -1.63 19.77
N ALA A 35 7.02 -1.53 20.85
CA ALA A 35 7.10 -0.33 21.69
C ALA A 35 8.56 -0.07 22.11
N PRO A 36 9.43 0.38 21.18
CA PRO A 36 10.82 0.67 21.53
C PRO A 36 10.89 2.01 22.25
N PHE A 37 11.37 2.00 23.50
CA PHE A 37 11.57 3.23 24.25
C PHE A 37 12.90 3.91 23.93
N ASP A 38 13.70 3.36 23.04
CA ASP A 38 14.88 3.99 22.45
C ASP A 38 14.47 5.13 21.50
N VAL A 39 14.93 6.35 21.76
CA VAL A 39 14.57 7.56 20.99
C VAL A 39 15.19 7.60 19.60
N ARG A 40 16.16 6.74 19.28
CA ARG A 40 16.70 6.58 17.93
C ARG A 40 15.66 5.98 16.96
N GLN A 41 14.72 5.21 17.50
CA GLN A 41 13.63 4.60 16.72
C GLN A 41 12.51 5.64 16.47
N THR A 42 12.19 5.90 15.20
CA THR A 42 11.17 6.89 14.79
C THR A 42 10.43 6.45 13.53
N ASN A 43 9.50 7.29 13.10
CA ASN A 43 8.74 7.16 11.85
C ASN A 43 7.73 5.99 11.81
N PHE A 44 7.33 5.46 12.98
CA PHE A 44 6.24 4.49 13.09
C PHE A 44 5.43 4.64 14.38
N ILE A 45 4.15 4.37 14.30
CA ILE A 45 3.22 4.34 15.44
C ILE A 45 2.76 2.90 15.75
N GLY A 46 2.87 1.98 14.82
CA GLY A 46 2.54 0.56 14.99
C GLY A 46 3.70 -0.21 15.62
N GLY A 47 4.50 -0.84 14.80
CA GLY A 47 5.71 -1.58 15.14
C GLY A 47 6.71 -1.55 13.99
N GLY A 48 7.92 -2.01 14.25
CA GLY A 48 8.98 -2.15 13.27
C GLY A 48 9.44 -3.60 13.14
N ILE A 49 9.78 -4.02 11.95
CA ILE A 49 10.44 -5.30 11.68
C ILE A 49 11.80 -4.99 11.09
N ASN A 50 12.85 -5.32 11.82
CA ASN A 50 14.23 -5.13 11.41
C ASN A 50 14.81 -6.47 10.96
N ALA A 51 15.24 -6.55 9.71
CA ALA A 51 15.96 -7.72 9.19
C ALA A 51 17.47 -7.44 9.18
N ILE A 52 18.22 -8.19 9.95
CA ILE A 52 19.68 -8.17 9.96
C ILE A 52 20.15 -9.15 8.90
N THR A 53 20.89 -8.67 7.90
CA THR A 53 21.37 -9.50 6.81
C THR A 53 22.66 -10.21 7.18
N LYS A 54 22.84 -11.43 6.66
CA LYS A 54 24.09 -12.19 6.79
C LYS A 54 25.29 -11.37 6.29
N SER A 55 26.45 -11.66 6.84
CA SER A 55 27.76 -11.09 6.47
C SER A 55 28.74 -12.16 6.06
N GLY A 56 29.81 -11.77 5.37
CA GLY A 56 30.94 -12.66 5.11
C GLY A 56 31.74 -12.97 6.38
N THR A 57 32.41 -14.11 6.40
CA THR A 57 33.27 -14.56 7.51
C THR A 57 34.66 -14.91 6.97
N ASN A 58 35.57 -15.33 7.85
CA ASN A 58 36.93 -15.80 7.44
C ASN A 58 36.91 -17.10 6.64
N THR A 59 35.75 -17.75 6.53
CA THR A 59 35.57 -18.96 5.70
C THR A 59 34.52 -18.70 4.65
N PHE A 60 34.76 -19.18 3.44
CA PHE A 60 33.76 -19.14 2.39
C PHE A 60 32.59 -20.04 2.75
N LYS A 61 31.38 -19.50 2.65
CA LYS A 61 30.12 -20.20 2.84
C LYS A 61 29.18 -19.89 1.71
N GLY A 62 28.43 -20.87 1.25
CA GLY A 62 27.42 -20.68 0.23
C GLY A 62 26.28 -21.65 0.42
N SER A 63 25.11 -21.30 -0.11
CA SER A 63 23.93 -22.15 -0.17
C SER A 63 23.27 -22.00 -1.54
N ALA A 64 22.64 -23.06 -2.00
CA ALA A 64 21.69 -23.01 -3.09
C ALA A 64 20.39 -23.67 -2.60
N TYR A 65 19.25 -23.09 -2.95
CA TYR A 65 17.98 -23.57 -2.46
C TYR A 65 16.88 -23.41 -3.52
N THR A 66 15.85 -24.23 -3.38
CA THR A 66 14.63 -24.08 -4.15
C THR A 66 13.42 -24.34 -3.24
N TYR A 67 12.37 -23.57 -3.43
CA TYR A 67 11.07 -23.79 -2.82
C TYR A 67 10.06 -24.01 -3.93
N PHE A 68 9.18 -24.97 -3.74
CA PHE A 68 8.13 -25.29 -4.69
C PHE A 68 6.80 -25.48 -3.97
N GLN A 69 5.76 -24.89 -4.53
CA GLN A 69 4.37 -25.06 -4.09
C GLN A 69 3.45 -25.12 -5.30
N ASN A 70 2.42 -25.94 -5.24
CA ASN A 70 1.34 -25.97 -6.23
C ASN A 70 -0.03 -26.11 -5.58
N GLN A 71 -1.10 -26.04 -6.38
CA GLN A 71 -2.49 -26.14 -5.92
C GLN A 71 -2.79 -27.41 -5.13
N ASN A 72 -2.11 -28.53 -5.42
CA ASN A 72 -2.33 -29.81 -4.74
C ASN A 72 -1.76 -29.84 -3.31
N MET A 73 -0.92 -28.87 -2.96
CA MET A 73 -0.37 -28.70 -1.62
C MET A 73 -1.25 -27.80 -0.73
N ARG A 74 -2.41 -27.39 -1.23
CA ARG A 74 -3.36 -26.51 -0.52
C ARG A 74 -4.67 -27.26 -0.33
N GLY A 75 -5.28 -27.14 0.85
CA GLY A 75 -6.59 -27.71 1.14
C GLY A 75 -7.71 -27.07 0.30
N ASN A 76 -8.73 -27.83 -0.04
CA ASN A 76 -9.90 -27.39 -0.81
C ASN A 76 -11.16 -27.20 0.06
N SER A 77 -11.05 -27.34 1.38
CA SER A 77 -12.21 -27.19 2.28
C SER A 77 -11.93 -26.20 3.39
N ILE A 78 -12.98 -25.49 3.83
CA ILE A 78 -12.99 -24.60 5.01
C ILE A 78 -14.23 -24.98 5.82
N ASP A 79 -14.08 -25.27 7.10
CA ASP A 79 -15.15 -25.64 8.03
C ASP A 79 -16.03 -26.81 7.53
N GLY A 80 -15.43 -27.72 6.78
CA GLY A 80 -16.12 -28.88 6.21
C GLY A 80 -16.80 -28.62 4.86
N GLU A 81 -16.88 -27.38 4.42
CA GLU A 81 -17.40 -27.00 3.11
C GLU A 81 -16.33 -27.19 2.03
N ASP A 82 -16.68 -27.92 0.96
CA ASP A 82 -15.81 -28.10 -0.20
C ASP A 82 -15.86 -26.86 -1.10
N LEU A 83 -14.72 -26.22 -1.29
CA LEU A 83 -14.56 -25.06 -2.16
C LEU A 83 -14.39 -25.40 -3.65
N GLY A 84 -14.50 -26.67 -4.00
CA GLY A 84 -14.30 -27.17 -5.36
C GLY A 84 -12.82 -27.25 -5.77
N ALA A 85 -12.60 -27.60 -7.04
CA ALA A 85 -11.25 -27.75 -7.58
C ALA A 85 -10.56 -26.39 -7.69
N ARG A 86 -9.33 -26.30 -7.16
CA ARG A 86 -8.49 -25.10 -7.32
C ARG A 86 -7.99 -24.96 -8.75
N ALA A 87 -7.92 -23.73 -9.21
CA ALA A 87 -7.24 -23.41 -10.47
C ALA A 87 -5.77 -23.88 -10.39
N LYS A 88 -5.23 -24.30 -11.53
CA LYS A 88 -3.83 -24.70 -11.63
C LYS A 88 -2.93 -23.52 -11.31
N GLU A 89 -2.16 -23.65 -10.26
CA GLU A 89 -1.17 -22.65 -9.84
C GLU A 89 0.13 -23.34 -9.43
N SER A 90 1.24 -22.67 -9.62
CA SER A 90 2.53 -23.10 -9.09
C SER A 90 3.38 -21.91 -8.72
N LYS A 91 4.16 -22.06 -7.67
CA LYS A 91 5.15 -21.08 -7.23
C LYS A 91 6.48 -21.78 -7.11
N THR A 92 7.50 -21.28 -7.77
CA THR A 92 8.85 -21.80 -7.68
C THR A 92 9.82 -20.67 -7.37
N ILE A 93 10.63 -20.87 -6.36
CA ILE A 93 11.69 -19.95 -5.95
C ILE A 93 13.03 -20.67 -6.13
N TYR A 94 13.97 -20.01 -6.74
CA TYR A 94 15.37 -20.42 -6.85
C TYR A 94 16.24 -19.37 -6.22
N GLY A 95 17.19 -19.76 -5.39
CA GLY A 95 18.08 -18.81 -4.76
C GLY A 95 19.46 -19.40 -4.49
N ALA A 96 20.41 -18.47 -4.34
CA ALA A 96 21.77 -18.80 -3.92
C ALA A 96 22.34 -17.69 -3.04
N THR A 97 23.19 -18.09 -2.09
CA THR A 97 23.99 -17.17 -1.28
C THR A 97 25.45 -17.55 -1.37
N PHE A 98 26.34 -16.54 -1.33
CA PHE A 98 27.77 -16.76 -1.26
C PHE A 98 28.43 -15.64 -0.47
N GLY A 99 29.35 -15.99 0.44
CA GLY A 99 30.08 -15.02 1.23
C GLY A 99 31.40 -15.57 1.75
N GLY A 100 32.30 -14.66 2.08
CA GLY A 100 33.62 -15.02 2.57
C GLY A 100 34.56 -13.83 2.69
N PRO A 101 35.87 -14.07 2.94
CA PRO A 101 36.84 -13.01 3.06
C PRO A 101 37.38 -12.60 1.69
N ILE A 102 37.40 -11.29 1.40
CA ILE A 102 38.27 -10.71 0.37
C ILE A 102 39.69 -10.60 0.95
N ILE A 103 39.76 -10.11 2.21
CA ILE A 103 40.99 -10.06 2.98
C ILE A 103 40.65 -10.64 4.35
N LYS A 104 41.31 -11.73 4.77
CA LYS A 104 41.05 -12.36 6.08
C LYS A 104 41.16 -11.36 7.23
N ASN A 105 40.23 -11.43 8.18
CA ASN A 105 40.06 -10.57 9.35
C ASN A 105 39.79 -9.09 9.03
N LYS A 106 39.82 -8.66 7.76
CA LYS A 106 39.76 -7.24 7.41
C LYS A 106 38.62 -6.88 6.47
N LEU A 107 38.41 -7.63 5.39
CA LEU A 107 37.44 -7.27 4.37
C LEU A 107 36.64 -8.50 3.94
N PHE A 108 35.32 -8.40 4.05
CA PHE A 108 34.41 -9.51 3.80
C PHE A 108 33.34 -9.08 2.81
N PHE A 109 32.78 -10.06 2.10
CA PHE A 109 31.61 -9.86 1.25
C PHE A 109 30.55 -10.91 1.52
N PHE A 110 29.31 -10.55 1.20
CA PHE A 110 28.17 -11.46 1.11
C PHE A 110 27.29 -11.04 -0.05
N ALA A 111 26.81 -12.02 -0.83
CA ALA A 111 25.89 -11.82 -1.94
C ALA A 111 24.76 -12.84 -1.88
N ASN A 112 23.57 -12.40 -2.33
CA ASN A 112 22.39 -13.25 -2.50
C ASN A 112 21.69 -12.89 -3.82
N VAL A 113 21.19 -13.91 -4.51
CA VAL A 113 20.26 -13.80 -5.62
C VAL A 113 19.08 -14.73 -5.38
N GLU A 114 17.87 -14.23 -5.62
CA GLU A 114 16.64 -15.03 -5.57
C GLU A 114 15.72 -14.65 -6.72
N VAL A 115 15.23 -15.66 -7.43
CA VAL A 115 14.26 -15.52 -8.52
C VAL A 115 13.03 -16.33 -8.17
N GLU A 116 11.87 -15.67 -8.18
CA GLU A 116 10.58 -16.32 -8.00
C GLU A 116 9.79 -16.27 -9.32
N LYS A 117 9.14 -17.37 -9.64
CA LYS A 117 8.23 -17.50 -10.77
C LYS A 117 6.91 -18.11 -10.28
N GLN A 118 5.83 -17.41 -10.59
CA GLN A 118 4.49 -17.85 -10.23
C GLN A 118 3.55 -17.64 -11.42
N PRO A 119 3.41 -18.62 -12.31
CA PRO A 119 2.38 -18.58 -13.34
C PRO A 119 1.01 -18.44 -12.70
N GLN A 120 0.23 -17.45 -13.14
CA GLN A 120 -1.11 -17.19 -12.63
C GLN A 120 -2.12 -17.15 -13.76
N GLN A 121 -3.35 -17.55 -13.45
CA GLN A 121 -4.50 -17.38 -14.30
C GLN A 121 -5.37 -16.27 -13.69
N VAL A 122 -5.14 -15.03 -14.12
CA VAL A 122 -5.89 -13.87 -13.64
C VAL A 122 -7.29 -13.83 -14.24
N ILE A 123 -7.43 -14.26 -15.49
CA ILE A 123 -8.69 -14.34 -16.21
C ILE A 123 -9.08 -15.80 -16.37
N LYS A 124 -10.17 -16.21 -15.72
CA LYS A 124 -10.76 -17.56 -15.84
C LYS A 124 -11.86 -17.62 -16.89
N TRP A 125 -12.52 -16.52 -17.15
CA TRP A 125 -13.59 -16.42 -18.14
C TRP A 125 -13.06 -16.55 -19.55
N ARG A 126 -13.87 -17.15 -20.41
CA ARG A 126 -13.62 -17.24 -21.85
C ARG A 126 -14.85 -16.82 -22.65
N ALA A 127 -14.62 -16.33 -23.84
CA ALA A 127 -15.69 -16.12 -24.80
C ALA A 127 -16.28 -17.47 -25.23
N ARG A 128 -17.59 -17.50 -25.48
CA ARG A 128 -18.27 -18.70 -25.99
C ARG A 128 -17.95 -18.91 -27.48
N THR A 129 -17.86 -20.18 -27.85
CA THR A 129 -17.79 -20.60 -29.26
C THR A 129 -19.20 -20.78 -29.85
N GLU A 130 -19.27 -21.01 -31.13
CA GLU A 130 -20.55 -21.22 -31.82
C GLU A 130 -21.27 -22.45 -31.23
N GLY A 131 -22.58 -22.32 -30.97
CA GLY A 131 -23.41 -23.36 -30.37
C GLY A 131 -23.33 -23.50 -28.84
N GLU A 132 -22.34 -22.88 -28.19
CA GLU A 132 -22.27 -22.86 -26.71
C GLU A 132 -23.29 -21.87 -26.12
N GLN A 133 -23.78 -22.18 -24.93
CA GLN A 133 -24.56 -21.25 -24.09
C GLN A 133 -23.66 -20.61 -23.04
N PRO A 134 -23.92 -19.36 -22.64
CA PRO A 134 -23.24 -18.72 -21.50
C PRO A 134 -23.45 -19.54 -20.23
N ASP A 135 -22.41 -19.69 -19.41
CA ASP A 135 -22.44 -20.52 -18.19
C ASP A 135 -21.51 -19.95 -17.11
N GLU A 136 -22.08 -19.49 -16.00
CA GLU A 136 -21.31 -18.93 -14.88
C GLU A 136 -20.46 -19.98 -14.18
N ASN A 137 -20.94 -21.21 -14.07
CA ASN A 137 -20.23 -22.27 -13.36
C ASN A 137 -18.97 -22.74 -14.12
N ASN A 138 -19.02 -22.66 -15.47
CA ASN A 138 -17.91 -23.02 -16.34
C ASN A 138 -17.14 -21.79 -16.88
N TYR A 139 -17.40 -20.60 -16.35
CA TYR A 139 -16.75 -19.34 -16.76
C TYR A 139 -16.89 -19.05 -18.27
N ILE A 140 -18.06 -19.30 -18.84
CA ILE A 140 -18.37 -19.02 -20.23
C ILE A 140 -19.17 -17.73 -20.32
N SER A 141 -18.58 -16.72 -20.95
CA SER A 141 -19.22 -15.41 -21.16
C SER A 141 -20.29 -15.46 -22.24
N ARG A 142 -21.26 -14.54 -22.18
CA ARG A 142 -22.18 -14.29 -23.30
C ARG A 142 -21.50 -13.73 -24.56
N THR A 143 -20.31 -13.10 -24.41
CA THR A 143 -19.51 -12.59 -25.53
C THR A 143 -19.05 -13.72 -26.42
N THR A 144 -19.23 -13.61 -27.73
CA THR A 144 -18.81 -14.65 -28.67
C THR A 144 -17.36 -14.47 -29.13
N LEU A 145 -16.66 -15.57 -29.33
CA LEU A 145 -15.30 -15.53 -29.87
C LEU A 145 -15.28 -14.94 -31.30
N SER A 146 -16.35 -15.20 -32.08
CA SER A 146 -16.52 -14.63 -33.45
C SER A 146 -16.57 -13.11 -33.39
N ASP A 147 -17.32 -12.51 -32.45
CA ASP A 147 -17.42 -11.05 -32.36
C ASP A 147 -16.11 -10.44 -31.83
N MET A 148 -15.42 -11.13 -30.91
CA MET A 148 -14.07 -10.71 -30.52
C MET A 148 -13.12 -10.69 -31.72
N GLN A 149 -13.17 -11.71 -32.58
CA GLN A 149 -12.35 -11.75 -33.79
C GLN A 149 -12.69 -10.58 -34.75
N LYS A 150 -13.96 -10.29 -34.96
CA LYS A 150 -14.39 -9.13 -35.81
C LYS A 150 -13.81 -7.81 -35.27
N VAL A 151 -13.87 -7.59 -33.95
CA VAL A 151 -13.33 -6.37 -33.33
C VAL A 151 -11.81 -6.33 -33.47
N SER A 152 -11.11 -7.45 -33.22
CA SER A 152 -9.66 -7.54 -33.36
C SER A 152 -9.22 -7.23 -34.81
N ASP A 153 -9.88 -7.84 -35.80
CA ASP A 153 -9.58 -7.61 -37.21
C ASP A 153 -9.87 -6.16 -37.61
N PHE A 154 -11.00 -5.59 -37.20
CA PHE A 154 -11.35 -4.20 -37.45
C PHE A 154 -10.32 -3.21 -36.87
N LEU A 155 -9.88 -3.43 -35.63
CA LEU A 155 -8.90 -2.57 -34.99
C LEU A 155 -7.51 -2.69 -35.65
N ARG A 156 -7.11 -3.89 -36.06
CA ARG A 156 -5.87 -4.12 -36.79
C ARG A 156 -5.94 -3.48 -38.19
N ASP A 157 -6.99 -3.71 -38.93
CA ASP A 157 -7.05 -3.32 -40.34
C ASP A 157 -7.28 -1.81 -40.52
N LYS A 158 -8.06 -1.18 -39.62
CA LYS A 158 -8.38 0.25 -39.71
C LYS A 158 -7.36 1.14 -38.94
N TYR A 159 -6.82 0.66 -37.81
CA TYR A 159 -6.02 1.48 -36.94
C TYR A 159 -4.59 0.92 -36.69
N GLY A 160 -4.28 -0.26 -37.22
CA GLY A 160 -2.99 -0.91 -37.01
C GLY A 160 -2.79 -1.37 -35.54
N TYR A 161 -3.88 -1.48 -34.76
CA TYR A 161 -3.80 -1.82 -33.36
C TYR A 161 -3.92 -3.33 -33.11
N ASP A 162 -2.97 -3.90 -32.39
CA ASP A 162 -3.00 -5.29 -31.94
C ASP A 162 -3.69 -5.39 -30.57
N THR A 163 -4.84 -6.06 -30.53
CA THR A 163 -5.59 -6.30 -29.29
C THR A 163 -4.96 -7.33 -28.36
N GLY A 164 -4.00 -8.10 -28.86
CA GLY A 164 -3.55 -9.32 -28.22
C GLY A 164 -4.57 -10.44 -28.31
N SER A 165 -4.30 -11.55 -27.61
CA SER A 165 -5.15 -12.75 -27.67
C SER A 165 -6.52 -12.55 -27.03
N ALA A 166 -7.55 -13.17 -27.65
CA ALA A 166 -8.90 -13.30 -27.08
C ALA A 166 -9.06 -14.54 -26.17
N THR A 167 -8.08 -15.46 -26.17
CA THR A 167 -8.19 -16.77 -25.51
C THR A 167 -7.00 -17.08 -24.58
N ASN A 168 -5.89 -16.40 -24.73
CA ASN A 168 -4.69 -16.59 -23.91
C ASN A 168 -4.32 -15.29 -23.21
N PHE A 169 -4.31 -15.32 -21.87
CA PHE A 169 -4.09 -14.18 -21.02
C PHE A 169 -2.85 -14.41 -20.14
N PRO A 170 -1.64 -14.20 -20.67
CA PRO A 170 -0.40 -14.45 -19.91
C PRO A 170 -0.32 -13.50 -18.72
N ALA A 171 -0.17 -14.08 -17.53
CA ALA A 171 -0.17 -13.36 -16.26
C ALA A 171 0.92 -13.88 -15.30
N ASP A 172 2.09 -14.21 -15.82
CA ASP A 172 3.19 -14.72 -15.01
C ASP A 172 3.69 -13.66 -14.03
N GLU A 173 3.59 -13.94 -12.74
CA GLU A 173 4.30 -13.15 -11.73
C GLU A 173 5.77 -13.52 -11.70
N LYS A 174 6.61 -12.50 -11.58
CA LYS A 174 8.07 -12.63 -11.52
C LYS A 174 8.61 -11.73 -10.44
N ASN A 175 9.50 -12.28 -9.62
CA ASN A 175 10.19 -11.51 -8.58
C ASN A 175 11.69 -11.80 -8.65
N LEU A 176 12.50 -10.74 -8.69
CA LEU A 176 13.95 -10.79 -8.62
C LEU A 176 14.43 -10.03 -7.38
N LYS A 177 15.25 -10.69 -6.56
CA LYS A 177 15.88 -10.08 -5.39
C LYS A 177 17.38 -10.25 -5.47
N LEU A 178 18.10 -9.16 -5.26
CA LEU A 178 19.56 -9.13 -5.21
C LEU A 178 19.98 -8.43 -3.92
N LEU A 179 20.96 -8.99 -3.24
CA LEU A 179 21.59 -8.35 -2.09
C LEU A 179 23.11 -8.51 -2.20
N GLY A 180 23.82 -7.39 -2.06
CA GLY A 180 25.28 -7.35 -1.93
C GLY A 180 25.67 -6.61 -0.65
N ARG A 181 26.63 -7.14 0.10
CA ARG A 181 27.15 -6.53 1.32
C ARG A 181 28.66 -6.64 1.37
N ILE A 182 29.32 -5.57 1.80
CA ILE A 182 30.75 -5.52 2.10
C ILE A 182 30.92 -5.02 3.53
N ASP A 183 31.70 -5.74 4.31
CA ASP A 183 32.06 -5.38 5.67
C ASP A 183 33.57 -5.17 5.76
N TRP A 184 34.00 -3.98 6.13
CA TRP A 184 35.40 -3.59 6.19
C TRP A 184 35.79 -3.17 7.61
N ASN A 185 36.63 -3.96 8.25
CA ASN A 185 37.34 -3.59 9.47
C ASN A 185 38.52 -2.67 9.07
N ILE A 186 38.28 -1.35 9.03
CA ILE A 186 39.30 -0.36 8.61
C ILE A 186 40.46 -0.40 9.60
N THR A 187 40.12 -0.33 10.89
CA THR A 187 41.02 -0.52 12.04
C THR A 187 40.27 -1.31 13.13
N ASN A 188 40.93 -1.57 14.25
CA ASN A 188 40.27 -2.21 15.40
C ASN A 188 39.12 -1.36 16.00
N GLY A 189 39.17 -0.03 15.80
CA GLY A 189 38.12 0.89 16.27
C GLY A 189 37.11 1.33 15.22
N HIS A 190 37.35 1.08 13.93
CA HIS A 190 36.50 1.59 12.85
C HIS A 190 36.06 0.48 11.92
N LYS A 191 34.72 0.32 11.78
CA LYS A 191 34.12 -0.69 10.91
C LYS A 191 33.12 -0.01 9.99
N LEU A 192 33.23 -0.30 8.69
CA LEU A 192 32.30 0.17 7.66
C LEU A 192 31.55 -1.02 7.08
N SER A 193 30.22 -0.94 7.03
CA SER A 193 29.36 -1.87 6.31
C SER A 193 28.67 -1.14 5.18
N VAL A 194 28.82 -1.59 3.95
CA VAL A 194 28.10 -1.08 2.78
C VAL A 194 27.20 -2.18 2.25
N ARG A 195 25.92 -1.84 1.98
CA ARG A 195 24.93 -2.79 1.50
C ARG A 195 24.16 -2.19 0.34
N TYR A 196 23.92 -3.01 -0.68
CA TYR A 196 23.00 -2.75 -1.78
C TYR A 196 21.91 -3.80 -1.78
N ASN A 197 20.64 -3.37 -1.87
CA ASN A 197 19.50 -4.23 -2.02
C ASN A 197 18.66 -3.80 -3.22
N TYR A 198 18.30 -4.77 -4.05
CA TYR A 198 17.43 -4.57 -5.20
C TYR A 198 16.33 -5.60 -5.21
N THR A 199 15.09 -5.14 -5.43
CA THR A 199 13.93 -6.01 -5.62
C THR A 199 13.10 -5.49 -6.77
N LYS A 200 12.72 -6.38 -7.69
CA LYS A 200 11.73 -6.09 -8.74
C LYS A 200 10.68 -7.17 -8.73
N ASN A 201 9.41 -6.76 -8.65
CA ASN A 201 8.25 -7.65 -8.72
C ASN A 201 7.30 -7.16 -9.81
N THR A 202 6.73 -8.10 -10.58
CA THR A 202 5.69 -7.83 -11.58
C THR A 202 4.52 -8.76 -11.31
N ALA A 203 3.32 -8.19 -11.13
CA ALA A 203 2.06 -8.93 -10.98
C ALA A 203 1.04 -8.43 -11.99
N TRP A 204 0.24 -9.34 -12.57
CA TRP A 204 -0.74 -9.02 -13.60
C TRP A 204 -2.15 -8.95 -13.05
N ASN A 205 -2.97 -8.11 -13.66
CA ASN A 205 -4.37 -7.89 -13.31
C ASN A 205 -5.23 -7.87 -14.57
N ALA A 206 -6.49 -8.28 -14.42
CA ALA A 206 -7.52 -8.05 -15.43
C ALA A 206 -7.81 -6.55 -15.57
N PRO A 207 -8.41 -6.10 -16.69
CA PRO A 207 -8.87 -4.73 -16.83
C PRO A 207 -9.75 -4.31 -15.66
N ASN A 208 -9.61 -3.06 -15.22
CA ASN A 208 -10.34 -2.57 -14.05
C ASN A 208 -11.86 -2.67 -14.25
N ALA A 209 -12.54 -3.30 -13.30
CA ALA A 209 -13.98 -3.53 -13.33
C ALA A 209 -14.81 -2.36 -12.76
N ASN A 210 -14.22 -1.55 -11.89
CA ASN A 210 -14.92 -0.51 -11.12
C ASN A 210 -14.90 0.87 -11.79
N SER A 211 -14.29 1.00 -12.95
CA SER A 211 -14.31 2.26 -13.66
C SER A 211 -15.67 2.49 -14.27
N MET A 212 -16.32 3.47 -13.75
CA MET A 212 -17.42 4.07 -14.52
C MET A 212 -16.83 4.71 -15.78
N ASP A 213 -17.47 4.57 -16.87
CA ASP A 213 -17.62 5.46 -17.99
C ASP A 213 -16.60 6.61 -18.15
N GLY A 214 -15.39 6.50 -18.07
CA GLY A 214 -14.50 7.66 -18.27
C GLY A 214 -14.91 8.96 -17.55
N GLY A 215 -15.96 8.97 -16.74
CA GLY A 215 -16.45 10.14 -16.00
C GLY A 215 -17.66 10.88 -16.60
N SER A 216 -18.33 10.31 -17.60
CA SER A 216 -19.47 10.95 -18.28
C SER A 216 -20.76 11.07 -17.46
N GLY A 217 -20.83 10.41 -16.32
CA GLY A 217 -22.00 10.47 -15.45
C GLY A 217 -23.05 9.38 -15.66
N SER A 218 -23.01 8.61 -16.74
CA SER A 218 -23.84 7.41 -16.92
C SER A 218 -23.09 6.20 -16.42
N ARG A 219 -23.55 5.64 -15.31
CA ARG A 219 -22.90 4.47 -14.70
C ARG A 219 -23.24 3.20 -15.48
N LEU A 220 -22.24 2.36 -15.78
CA LEU A 220 -22.49 1.02 -16.27
C LEU A 220 -23.13 0.17 -15.16
N TYR A 221 -24.22 -0.51 -15.48
CA TYR A 221 -24.70 -1.62 -14.65
C TYR A 221 -23.73 -2.79 -14.83
N ASN A 222 -23.40 -3.47 -13.76
CA ASN A 222 -22.47 -4.58 -13.78
C ASN A 222 -21.14 -4.23 -14.49
N THR A 223 -20.26 -3.58 -13.78
CA THR A 223 -19.04 -2.97 -14.32
C THR A 223 -17.91 -3.95 -14.65
N SER A 224 -18.13 -5.28 -14.54
CA SER A 224 -17.11 -6.26 -14.87
C SER A 224 -16.83 -6.27 -16.37
N ARG A 225 -15.56 -6.05 -16.74
CA ARG A 225 -15.09 -6.15 -18.14
C ARG A 225 -14.65 -7.56 -18.54
N VAL A 226 -14.56 -8.44 -17.55
CA VAL A 226 -14.27 -9.86 -17.73
C VAL A 226 -15.18 -10.65 -16.80
N GLY A 227 -16.18 -11.31 -17.35
CA GLY A 227 -17.20 -11.99 -16.59
C GLY A 227 -18.27 -12.60 -17.49
N TYR A 228 -19.41 -12.92 -16.90
CA TYR A 228 -20.57 -13.45 -17.65
C TYR A 228 -21.01 -12.52 -18.79
N GLN A 229 -21.08 -11.20 -18.52
CA GLN A 229 -21.60 -10.21 -19.47
C GLN A 229 -20.60 -9.75 -20.52
N SER A 230 -19.29 -9.81 -20.22
CA SER A 230 -18.27 -9.14 -21.02
C SER A 230 -16.96 -9.90 -21.06
N MET A 231 -16.26 -9.77 -22.18
CA MET A 231 -14.86 -10.19 -22.31
C MET A 231 -13.97 -9.04 -22.76
N SER A 232 -12.68 -9.19 -22.51
CA SER A 232 -11.65 -8.25 -22.93
C SER A 232 -10.46 -9.00 -23.55
N PHE A 233 -9.55 -8.29 -24.20
CA PHE A 233 -8.37 -8.88 -24.84
C PHE A 233 -7.14 -8.86 -23.93
N ALA A 234 -6.13 -9.65 -24.27
CA ALA A 234 -4.90 -9.75 -23.47
C ALA A 234 -4.17 -8.42 -23.32
N ASN A 235 -4.15 -7.55 -24.35
CA ASN A 235 -3.50 -6.25 -24.28
C ASN A 235 -4.30 -5.20 -23.48
N SER A 236 -5.52 -5.53 -23.03
CA SER A 236 -6.26 -4.73 -22.06
C SER A 236 -5.94 -5.09 -20.60
N MET A 237 -5.12 -6.11 -20.36
CA MET A 237 -4.56 -6.39 -19.03
C MET A 237 -3.48 -5.37 -18.65
N TYR A 238 -3.26 -5.22 -17.37
CA TYR A 238 -2.17 -4.39 -16.86
C TYR A 238 -1.34 -5.11 -15.81
N SER A 239 -0.06 -4.76 -15.74
CA SER A 239 0.82 -5.17 -14.65
C SER A 239 0.92 -4.08 -13.58
N GLN A 240 1.32 -4.50 -12.39
CA GLN A 240 1.85 -3.65 -11.35
C GLN A 240 3.30 -4.04 -11.14
N ASP A 241 4.19 -3.10 -11.44
CA ASP A 241 5.63 -3.27 -11.40
C ASP A 241 6.19 -2.52 -10.19
N ASN A 242 6.63 -3.26 -9.18
CA ASN A 242 7.27 -2.72 -8.00
C ASN A 242 8.77 -2.89 -8.11
N LYS A 243 9.52 -1.80 -7.92
CA LYS A 243 10.98 -1.81 -7.92
C LYS A 243 11.50 -1.04 -6.72
N VAL A 244 12.45 -1.62 -6.02
CA VAL A 244 13.16 -0.98 -4.93
C VAL A 244 14.65 -1.15 -5.14
N SER A 245 15.37 -0.04 -5.07
CA SER A 245 16.82 0.01 -5.07
C SER A 245 17.27 0.79 -3.84
N SER A 246 18.09 0.17 -2.99
CA SER A 246 18.54 0.80 -1.76
C SER A 246 20.03 0.57 -1.52
N VAL A 247 20.74 1.64 -1.22
CA VAL A 247 22.13 1.63 -0.75
C VAL A 247 22.16 2.11 0.69
N SER A 248 22.94 1.43 1.54
CA SER A 248 23.23 1.92 2.90
C SER A 248 24.71 1.79 3.21
N ALA A 249 25.25 2.77 3.95
CA ALA A 249 26.60 2.75 4.49
C ALA A 249 26.52 3.05 5.99
N ASP A 250 27.08 2.17 6.82
CA ASP A 250 27.07 2.25 8.28
C ASP A 250 28.52 2.22 8.78
N LEU A 251 29.00 3.38 9.24
CA LEU A 251 30.33 3.53 9.83
C LEU A 251 30.23 3.57 11.35
N ASN A 252 30.69 2.51 11.98
CA ASN A 252 30.80 2.39 13.44
C ASN A 252 32.23 2.69 13.88
N SER A 253 32.40 3.70 14.73
CA SER A 253 33.69 4.21 15.18
C SER A 253 33.76 4.20 16.72
N ARG A 254 34.77 3.53 17.27
CA ARG A 254 35.11 3.58 18.66
C ARG A 254 36.42 4.37 18.81
N PHE A 255 36.31 5.60 19.28
CA PHE A 255 37.45 6.49 19.46
C PHE A 255 38.24 6.22 20.72
N SER A 256 37.53 5.77 21.77
CA SER A 256 38.09 5.36 23.07
C SER A 256 37.13 4.40 23.76
N ASP A 257 37.51 3.97 24.99
CA ASP A 257 36.60 3.17 25.83
C ASP A 257 35.36 3.96 26.29
N LYS A 258 35.41 5.29 26.20
CA LYS A 258 34.32 6.19 26.62
C LYS A 258 33.55 6.80 25.49
N ILE A 259 34.03 6.76 24.23
CA ILE A 259 33.44 7.49 23.12
C ILE A 259 33.30 6.59 21.93
N SER A 260 32.09 6.49 21.42
CA SER A 260 31.78 5.87 20.13
C SER A 260 30.83 6.74 19.31
N ASN A 261 30.84 6.51 18.00
CA ASN A 261 29.96 7.17 17.05
C ASN A 261 29.49 6.17 16.00
N GLN A 262 28.26 6.34 15.54
CA GLN A 262 27.70 5.64 14.39
C GLN A 262 27.18 6.66 13.40
N LEU A 263 27.74 6.66 12.18
CA LEU A 263 27.24 7.44 11.06
C LEU A 263 26.58 6.50 10.06
N LEU A 264 25.28 6.69 9.83
CA LEU A 264 24.49 5.91 8.89
C LEU A 264 24.01 6.81 7.75
N PHE A 265 24.29 6.39 6.51
CA PHE A 265 23.74 6.95 5.29
C PHE A 265 22.84 5.92 4.62
N THR A 266 21.69 6.34 4.11
CA THR A 266 20.81 5.48 3.29
C THR A 266 20.24 6.29 2.14
N TYR A 267 20.26 5.70 0.94
CA TYR A 267 19.52 6.17 -0.21
C TYR A 267 18.61 5.05 -0.70
N THR A 268 17.33 5.36 -0.91
CA THR A 268 16.33 4.40 -1.39
C THR A 268 15.51 5.03 -2.51
N ASP A 269 15.39 4.31 -3.62
CA ASP A 269 14.54 4.64 -4.76
C ASP A 269 13.46 3.56 -4.88
N ILE A 270 12.20 3.97 -4.76
CA ILE A 270 11.02 3.12 -4.82
C ILE A 270 10.19 3.55 -6.01
N GLU A 271 9.88 2.60 -6.89
CA GLU A 271 8.97 2.79 -8.00
C GLU A 271 7.83 1.77 -7.90
N ASP A 272 6.60 2.24 -8.03
CA ASP A 272 5.39 1.43 -8.15
C ASP A 272 4.61 1.94 -9.36
N MET A 273 4.75 1.26 -10.48
CA MET A 273 4.26 1.71 -11.78
C MET A 273 3.30 0.68 -12.36
N ARG A 274 2.27 1.15 -13.04
CA ARG A 274 1.49 0.27 -13.91
C ARG A 274 2.19 0.09 -15.24
N GLY A 275 2.14 -1.14 -15.76
CA GLY A 275 2.67 -1.53 -17.06
C GLY A 275 1.61 -2.29 -17.89
N THR A 276 1.89 -2.52 -19.15
CA THR A 276 1.03 -3.30 -20.05
C THR A 276 1.85 -3.82 -21.23
N ASN A 277 1.31 -4.81 -21.95
CA ASN A 277 1.83 -5.27 -23.25
C ASN A 277 1.24 -4.48 -24.43
N SER A 278 0.26 -3.61 -24.19
CA SER A 278 -0.38 -2.79 -25.20
C SER A 278 0.51 -1.65 -25.68
N SER A 279 0.47 -1.32 -26.96
CA SER A 279 0.85 0.00 -27.45
C SER A 279 -0.17 1.05 -27.01
N PRO A 280 0.19 2.35 -26.86
CA PRO A 280 -0.78 3.39 -26.57
C PRO A 280 -1.89 3.44 -27.63
N PHE A 281 -3.15 3.26 -27.18
CA PHE A 281 -4.33 3.26 -27.99
C PHE A 281 -5.56 3.54 -27.12
N PRO A 282 -6.63 4.20 -27.61
CA PRO A 282 -7.82 4.45 -26.82
C PRO A 282 -8.41 3.17 -26.22
N PHE A 283 -8.87 3.26 -24.96
CA PHE A 283 -9.65 2.19 -24.36
C PHE A 283 -11.10 2.28 -24.82
N ILE A 284 -11.69 1.14 -25.20
CA ILE A 284 -13.00 1.05 -25.83
C ILE A 284 -13.88 0.12 -24.99
N ASP A 285 -15.04 0.61 -24.58
CA ASP A 285 -16.15 -0.22 -24.11
C ASP A 285 -17.23 -0.31 -25.19
N ILE A 286 -17.65 -1.51 -25.54
CA ILE A 286 -18.77 -1.79 -26.45
C ILE A 286 -19.89 -2.33 -25.57
N LEU A 287 -21.06 -1.67 -25.59
CA LEU A 287 -22.23 -2.07 -24.81
C LEU A 287 -23.01 -3.18 -25.53
N ALA A 288 -23.95 -3.76 -24.78
CA ALA A 288 -24.77 -4.89 -25.24
C ALA A 288 -25.87 -4.52 -26.28
N GLY A 289 -25.96 -3.26 -26.66
CA GLY A 289 -27.00 -2.80 -27.57
C GLY A 289 -28.27 -2.35 -26.84
N LYS A 290 -29.41 -2.46 -27.50
CA LYS A 290 -30.72 -2.06 -27.00
C LYS A 290 -31.57 -3.28 -26.65
N ASP A 291 -32.47 -3.12 -25.68
CA ASP A 291 -33.50 -4.11 -25.36
C ASP A 291 -34.64 -4.11 -26.41
N ALA A 292 -35.65 -4.97 -26.22
CA ALA A 292 -36.80 -5.07 -27.12
C ALA A 292 -37.65 -3.79 -27.14
N GLU A 293 -37.60 -3.00 -26.12
CA GLU A 293 -38.28 -1.72 -25.94
C GLU A 293 -37.48 -0.54 -26.55
N GLY A 294 -36.24 -0.80 -27.00
CA GLY A 294 -35.36 0.21 -27.60
C GLY A 294 -34.52 0.99 -26.60
N ASN A 295 -34.54 0.63 -25.31
CA ASN A 295 -33.73 1.25 -24.28
C ASN A 295 -32.27 0.75 -24.33
N GLN A 296 -31.31 1.61 -24.09
CA GLN A 296 -29.90 1.25 -24.03
C GLN A 296 -29.62 0.32 -22.86
N ILE A 297 -29.05 -0.85 -23.14
CA ILE A 297 -28.54 -1.76 -22.12
C ILE A 297 -27.17 -1.24 -21.65
N MET A 298 -27.11 -0.74 -20.41
CA MET A 298 -25.90 -0.16 -19.81
C MET A 298 -24.94 -1.21 -19.25
N GLU A 299 -24.82 -2.36 -19.95
CA GLU A 299 -23.90 -3.43 -19.60
C GLU A 299 -22.80 -3.54 -20.67
N PRO A 300 -21.54 -3.72 -20.29
CA PRO A 300 -20.50 -4.00 -21.26
C PRO A 300 -20.76 -5.36 -21.93
N TYR A 301 -20.45 -5.45 -23.21
CA TYR A 301 -20.39 -6.68 -23.97
C TYR A 301 -18.96 -7.07 -24.28
N MET A 302 -18.12 -6.07 -24.60
CA MET A 302 -16.71 -6.27 -24.92
C MET A 302 -15.91 -5.01 -24.62
N SER A 303 -14.63 -5.20 -24.23
CA SER A 303 -13.69 -4.10 -24.08
C SER A 303 -12.37 -4.39 -24.77
N ALA A 304 -11.74 -3.36 -25.34
CA ALA A 304 -10.46 -3.44 -26.04
C ALA A 304 -9.63 -2.17 -25.77
N GLY A 305 -8.35 -2.20 -26.11
CA GLY A 305 -7.49 -1.04 -26.01
C GLY A 305 -6.54 -1.06 -24.81
N TYR A 306 -5.81 0.02 -24.64
CA TYR A 306 -4.89 0.24 -23.53
C TYR A 306 -5.70 0.50 -22.24
N GLU A 307 -5.48 -0.28 -21.18
CA GLU A 307 -6.28 -0.18 -19.96
C GLU A 307 -6.30 1.26 -19.42
N LEU A 308 -7.50 1.75 -19.14
CA LEU A 308 -7.79 3.18 -18.97
C LEU A 308 -7.12 3.88 -17.78
N PHE A 309 -6.62 3.13 -16.80
CA PHE A 309 -5.89 3.67 -15.65
C PHE A 309 -4.39 3.45 -15.75
N THR A 310 -3.87 2.81 -16.79
CA THR A 310 -2.48 2.33 -16.82
C THR A 310 -1.52 3.37 -17.38
N TYR A 311 -1.94 4.19 -18.32
CA TYR A 311 -1.07 5.20 -18.94
C TYR A 311 -0.66 6.26 -17.91
N ASN A 312 0.67 6.48 -17.77
CA ASN A 312 1.24 7.42 -16.81
C ASN A 312 0.59 7.28 -15.42
N ASN A 313 0.56 6.06 -14.89
CA ASN A 313 0.02 5.79 -13.57
C ASN A 313 1.06 5.07 -12.72
N GLY A 314 1.49 5.76 -11.69
CA GLY A 314 2.45 5.20 -10.75
C GLY A 314 3.03 6.21 -9.80
N VAL A 315 3.82 5.68 -8.89
CA VAL A 315 4.41 6.44 -7.81
C VAL A 315 5.91 6.21 -7.78
N LYS A 316 6.66 7.29 -7.57
CA LYS A 316 8.10 7.24 -7.29
C LYS A 316 8.38 7.94 -5.99
N ASN A 317 9.22 7.33 -5.16
CA ASN A 317 9.63 7.89 -3.89
C ASN A 317 11.15 7.74 -3.72
N LYS A 318 11.86 8.86 -3.63
CA LYS A 318 13.30 8.91 -3.39
C LYS A 318 13.54 9.43 -1.99
N ILE A 319 14.28 8.65 -1.20
CA ILE A 319 14.55 8.94 0.19
C ILE A 319 16.06 8.94 0.40
N THR A 320 16.60 10.05 0.87
CA THR A 320 17.99 10.18 1.32
C THR A 320 17.98 10.44 2.82
N SER A 321 18.66 9.61 3.59
CA SER A 321 18.71 9.73 5.05
C SER A 321 20.15 9.71 5.55
N VAL A 322 20.45 10.59 6.51
CA VAL A 322 21.71 10.63 7.25
C VAL A 322 21.37 10.66 8.74
N ILE A 323 21.96 9.74 9.49
CA ILE A 323 21.79 9.65 10.94
C ILE A 323 23.17 9.60 11.59
N ASP A 324 23.41 10.45 12.56
CA ASP A 324 24.62 10.43 13.37
C ASP A 324 24.28 10.23 14.85
N ASN A 325 24.88 9.21 15.46
CA ASN A 325 24.69 8.83 16.86
C ASN A 325 26.03 8.94 17.60
N PHE A 326 26.18 9.94 18.43
CA PHE A 326 27.31 10.06 19.35
C PHE A 326 26.95 9.41 20.69
N THR A 327 27.82 8.54 21.20
CA THR A 327 27.61 7.84 22.49
C THR A 327 28.80 8.09 23.42
N TYR A 328 28.48 8.48 24.64
CA TYR A 328 29.43 8.67 25.75
C TYR A 328 29.14 7.71 26.92
N PHE A 329 30.12 6.94 27.32
CA PHE A 329 30.04 6.00 28.44
C PHE A 329 30.65 6.66 29.71
N ALA A 330 29.82 6.92 30.71
CA ALA A 330 30.18 7.61 31.94
C ALA A 330 29.80 6.74 33.17
N GLY A 331 30.64 5.77 33.50
CA GLY A 331 30.35 4.84 34.61
C GLY A 331 29.10 4.00 34.30
N ASP A 332 28.07 4.15 35.13
CA ASP A 332 26.79 3.42 34.96
C ASP A 332 25.84 4.05 33.90
N HIS A 333 26.26 5.13 33.26
CA HIS A 333 25.48 5.85 32.25
C HIS A 333 26.03 5.61 30.87
N LYS A 334 25.10 5.38 29.90
CA LYS A 334 25.38 5.39 28.46
C LYS A 334 24.52 6.47 27.83
N ILE A 335 25.12 7.63 27.62
CA ILE A 335 24.47 8.81 27.09
C ILE A 335 24.62 8.78 25.56
N THR A 336 23.50 8.80 24.82
CA THR A 336 23.48 8.89 23.38
C THR A 336 22.79 10.18 22.98
N ALA A 337 23.44 10.98 22.14
CA ALA A 337 22.85 12.13 21.47
C ALA A 337 22.96 11.95 19.96
N GLY A 338 21.97 12.39 19.21
CA GLY A 338 22.01 12.19 17.78
C GLY A 338 21.20 13.22 16.99
N ILE A 339 21.52 13.26 15.72
CA ILE A 339 20.82 14.03 14.71
C ILE A 339 20.39 13.08 13.56
N SER A 340 19.21 13.32 13.04
CA SER A 340 18.75 12.67 11.83
C SER A 340 18.29 13.72 10.81
N PHE A 341 18.68 13.54 9.58
CA PHE A 341 18.20 14.31 8.44
C PHE A 341 17.66 13.37 7.41
N GLU A 342 16.49 13.68 6.87
CA GLU A 342 15.92 12.95 5.75
C GLU A 342 15.36 13.94 4.73
N HIS A 343 15.74 13.74 3.48
CA HIS A 343 15.15 14.38 2.31
C HIS A 343 14.31 13.37 1.57
N GLN A 344 13.04 13.69 1.33
CA GLN A 344 12.12 12.83 0.62
C GLN A 344 11.45 13.59 -0.52
N LEU A 345 11.47 12.98 -1.72
CA LEU A 345 10.74 13.41 -2.89
C LEU A 345 9.81 12.30 -3.32
N ALA A 346 8.50 12.55 -3.26
CA ALA A 346 7.51 11.63 -3.79
C ALA A 346 6.75 12.28 -4.94
N SER A 347 6.58 11.53 -6.02
CA SER A 347 5.76 11.92 -7.15
C SER A 347 4.67 10.87 -7.41
N ASN A 348 3.47 11.35 -7.72
CA ASN A 348 2.32 10.54 -8.09
C ASN A 348 1.82 10.99 -9.46
N ALA A 349 1.90 10.09 -10.42
CA ALA A 349 1.28 10.25 -11.73
C ALA A 349 -0.03 9.46 -11.74
N TYR A 350 -1.12 10.10 -12.12
CA TYR A 350 -2.42 9.47 -12.26
C TYR A 350 -3.19 10.12 -13.40
N MET A 351 -3.28 9.40 -14.50
CA MET A 351 -3.79 9.93 -15.76
C MET A 351 -4.85 8.98 -16.34
N ARG A 352 -6.05 8.99 -15.72
CA ARG A 352 -7.17 8.19 -16.24
C ARG A 352 -7.53 8.61 -17.64
N ASN A 353 -7.73 7.67 -18.54
CA ASN A 353 -7.99 7.91 -19.96
C ASN A 353 -6.88 8.68 -20.70
N GLY A 354 -5.63 8.51 -20.28
CA GLY A 354 -4.49 9.22 -20.88
C GLY A 354 -4.22 8.84 -22.34
N THR A 355 -4.73 7.70 -22.80
CA THR A 355 -4.69 7.26 -24.20
C THR A 355 -6.01 7.49 -24.94
N GLY A 356 -7.00 8.08 -24.28
CA GLY A 356 -8.36 8.24 -24.78
C GLY A 356 -9.29 7.11 -24.35
N TYR A 357 -10.58 7.43 -24.31
CA TYR A 357 -11.64 6.49 -23.95
C TYR A 357 -12.85 6.70 -24.87
N TYR A 358 -13.38 5.59 -25.34
CA TYR A 358 -14.61 5.56 -26.15
C TYR A 358 -15.60 4.54 -25.60
N ARG A 359 -16.89 4.86 -25.69
CA ARG A 359 -17.98 3.92 -25.44
C ARG A 359 -18.92 3.95 -26.61
N TYR A 360 -19.31 2.77 -27.12
CA TYR A 360 -20.26 2.61 -28.18
C TYR A 360 -21.51 1.87 -27.71
N SER A 361 -22.68 2.21 -28.23
CA SER A 361 -23.96 1.63 -27.84
C SER A 361 -24.06 0.14 -28.13
N SER A 362 -23.43 -0.32 -29.22
CA SER A 362 -23.46 -1.71 -29.66
C SER A 362 -22.21 -2.08 -30.48
N LEU A 363 -22.04 -3.38 -30.73
CA LEU A 363 -21.02 -3.88 -31.65
C LEU A 363 -21.21 -3.36 -33.08
N ASP A 364 -22.44 -3.33 -33.56
CA ASP A 364 -22.76 -2.84 -34.90
C ASP A 364 -22.46 -1.35 -35.04
N ASP A 365 -22.79 -0.54 -34.02
CA ASP A 365 -22.45 0.89 -34.01
C ASP A 365 -20.95 1.11 -34.07
N PHE A 366 -20.18 0.32 -33.31
CA PHE A 366 -18.71 0.38 -33.31
C PHE A 366 -18.13 0.04 -34.70
N LEU A 367 -18.54 -1.10 -35.28
CA LEU A 367 -18.02 -1.57 -36.57
C LEU A 367 -18.42 -0.68 -37.74
N ASN A 368 -19.61 -0.08 -37.69
CA ASN A 368 -20.11 0.84 -38.70
C ASN A 368 -19.61 2.29 -38.53
N GLY A 369 -18.85 2.55 -37.46
CA GLY A 369 -18.29 3.89 -37.19
C GLY A 369 -19.34 4.90 -36.75
N ALA A 370 -20.37 4.49 -36.04
CA ALA A 370 -21.34 5.41 -35.45
C ALA A 370 -20.64 6.35 -34.43
N ALA A 371 -21.32 7.44 -34.09
CA ALA A 371 -20.84 8.31 -33.02
C ALA A 371 -20.80 7.53 -31.66
N PRO A 372 -19.77 7.72 -30.83
CA PRO A 372 -19.69 7.06 -29.52
C PRO A 372 -20.69 7.69 -28.54
N GLU A 373 -21.07 6.94 -27.51
CA GLU A 373 -21.89 7.42 -26.39
C GLU A 373 -21.08 8.22 -25.37
N THR A 374 -19.78 7.98 -25.33
CA THR A 374 -18.85 8.66 -24.45
C THR A 374 -17.50 8.78 -25.13
N PHE A 375 -16.89 9.94 -24.95
CA PHE A 375 -15.51 10.23 -25.27
C PHE A 375 -14.86 10.91 -24.06
N ALA A 376 -13.66 10.46 -23.68
CA ALA A 376 -12.89 11.13 -22.63
C ALA A 376 -11.40 11.07 -22.93
N TRP A 377 -10.70 12.12 -22.50
CA TRP A 377 -9.24 12.19 -22.61
C TRP A 377 -8.66 13.01 -21.48
N THR A 378 -7.55 12.54 -20.91
CA THR A 378 -6.75 13.31 -19.94
C THR A 378 -5.37 13.57 -20.53
N TYR A 379 -4.88 14.78 -20.44
CA TYR A 379 -3.59 15.18 -20.99
C TYR A 379 -2.94 16.27 -20.11
N GLY A 380 -1.60 16.34 -20.13
CA GLY A 380 -0.85 17.38 -19.44
C GLY A 380 -0.91 18.72 -20.15
N TYR A 381 -0.88 19.80 -19.38
CA TYR A 381 -0.73 21.13 -19.95
C TYR A 381 0.66 21.33 -20.57
N ASN A 382 0.79 22.29 -21.51
CA ASN A 382 2.04 22.66 -22.18
C ASN A 382 2.75 21.49 -22.88
N GLY A 383 2.02 20.47 -23.34
CA GLY A 383 2.58 19.29 -24.02
C GLY A 383 3.33 18.33 -23.11
N VAL A 384 3.16 18.43 -21.78
CA VAL A 384 3.76 17.49 -20.83
C VAL A 384 3.08 16.12 -20.98
N SER A 385 3.84 15.12 -21.38
CA SER A 385 3.32 13.76 -21.61
C SER A 385 3.17 12.95 -20.33
N ASP A 386 3.93 13.30 -19.27
CA ASP A 386 3.96 12.61 -17.96
C ASP A 386 3.64 13.57 -16.79
N PRO A 387 2.46 14.23 -16.82
CA PRO A 387 2.06 15.12 -15.74
C PRO A 387 2.02 14.34 -14.42
N LYS A 388 2.55 14.95 -13.34
CA LYS A 388 2.63 14.33 -12.02
C LYS A 388 2.52 15.37 -10.92
N ALA A 389 1.91 14.97 -9.82
CA ALA A 389 1.90 15.72 -8.58
C ALA A 389 3.13 15.36 -7.76
N GLN A 390 3.78 16.32 -7.14
CA GLN A 390 4.97 16.11 -6.32
C GLN A 390 4.76 16.64 -4.90
N VAL A 391 5.40 15.99 -3.94
CA VAL A 391 5.61 16.47 -2.58
C VAL A 391 7.06 16.25 -2.20
N THR A 392 7.71 17.33 -1.83
CA THR A 392 9.09 17.33 -1.35
C THR A 392 9.13 17.86 0.06
N PHE A 393 9.85 17.18 0.94
CA PHE A 393 10.05 17.67 2.30
C PHE A 393 11.41 17.25 2.88
N ASN A 394 11.85 18.00 3.88
CA ASN A 394 12.98 17.66 4.74
C ASN A 394 12.46 17.39 6.16
N GLN A 395 12.90 16.28 6.75
CA GLN A 395 12.67 15.98 8.16
C GLN A 395 13.99 16.11 8.91
N ILE A 396 14.00 16.92 9.95
CA ILE A 396 15.15 17.08 10.85
C ILE A 396 14.76 16.57 12.22
N GLY A 397 15.57 15.69 12.79
CA GLY A 397 15.35 15.14 14.13
C GLY A 397 16.57 15.35 15.02
N PHE A 398 16.33 15.78 16.26
CA PHE A 398 17.32 15.87 17.33
C PHE A 398 16.87 15.02 18.51
N TYR A 399 17.78 14.29 19.12
CA TYR A 399 17.44 13.45 20.27
C TYR A 399 18.60 13.25 21.22
N ALA A 400 18.24 13.00 22.47
CA ALA A 400 19.18 12.59 23.51
C ALA A 400 18.53 11.55 24.42
N GLN A 401 19.31 10.59 24.86
CA GLN A 401 18.90 9.48 25.71
C GLN A 401 20.00 9.11 26.68
N ASP A 402 19.62 8.71 27.88
CA ASP A 402 20.50 8.05 28.83
C ASP A 402 19.96 6.63 29.13
N GLU A 403 20.84 5.66 29.07
CA GLU A 403 20.66 4.30 29.60
C GLU A 403 21.45 4.23 30.91
N TRP A 404 20.75 4.27 32.05
CA TRP A 404 21.33 4.28 33.38
C TRP A 404 21.16 2.94 34.07
N ASN A 405 22.26 2.29 34.41
CA ASN A 405 22.29 1.09 35.25
C ASN A 405 22.22 1.51 36.74
N ILE A 406 20.99 1.80 37.22
CA ILE A 406 20.75 2.21 38.62
C ILE A 406 21.33 1.19 39.61
N ARG A 407 21.24 -0.07 39.22
CA ARG A 407 21.84 -1.23 39.90
C ARG A 407 22.24 -2.26 38.85
N PRO A 408 23.12 -3.23 39.17
CA PRO A 408 23.50 -4.27 38.20
C PRO A 408 22.32 -5.04 37.55
N ASN A 409 21.18 -5.08 38.24
CA ASN A 409 19.96 -5.77 37.79
C ASN A 409 18.80 -4.82 37.47
N VAL A 410 19.00 -3.48 37.47
CA VAL A 410 17.96 -2.50 37.13
C VAL A 410 18.53 -1.48 36.18
N LYS A 411 18.00 -1.48 34.96
CA LYS A 411 18.31 -0.49 33.93
C LYS A 411 17.10 0.42 33.65
N LEU A 412 17.31 1.73 33.69
CA LEU A 412 16.38 2.76 33.30
C LEU A 412 16.88 3.38 31.98
N THR A 413 16.00 3.57 31.03
CA THR A 413 16.27 4.30 29.78
C THR A 413 15.31 5.46 29.71
N TYR A 414 15.80 6.68 29.54
CA TYR A 414 14.95 7.86 29.34
C TYR A 414 15.55 8.80 28.31
N GLY A 415 14.68 9.42 27.53
CA GLY A 415 15.14 10.28 26.46
C GLY A 415 14.02 11.11 25.86
N ILE A 416 14.41 12.01 25.01
CA ILE A 416 13.51 12.92 24.31
C ILE A 416 13.97 13.06 22.85
N ARG A 417 12.99 13.14 21.94
CA ARG A 417 13.21 13.37 20.54
C ARG A 417 12.33 14.52 20.03
N PHE A 418 12.89 15.32 19.17
CA PHE A 418 12.25 16.44 18.47
C PHE A 418 12.34 16.14 16.98
N ASP A 419 11.21 16.13 16.29
CA ASP A 419 11.15 15.95 14.85
C ASP A 419 10.41 17.14 14.23
N ASP A 420 11.01 17.78 13.23
CA ASP A 420 10.40 18.85 12.44
C ASP A 420 10.33 18.44 10.97
N LEU A 421 9.16 18.68 10.36
CA LEU A 421 8.89 18.35 8.96
C LEU A 421 8.65 19.64 8.19
N ILE A 422 9.52 19.93 7.23
CA ILE A 422 9.54 21.14 6.45
C ILE A 422 9.21 20.79 5.00
N PHE A 423 8.01 21.18 4.54
CA PHE A 423 7.57 20.97 3.17
C PHE A 423 8.12 22.04 2.23
N ASP A 424 8.38 21.66 0.98
CA ASP A 424 8.71 22.56 -0.11
C ASP A 424 7.45 22.85 -0.95
N ASN A 425 7.12 24.12 -1.11
CA ASN A 425 5.96 24.58 -1.88
C ASN A 425 6.28 24.88 -3.35
N SER A 426 7.53 24.75 -3.79
CA SER A 426 7.97 25.20 -5.12
C SER A 426 7.26 24.50 -6.28
N ASP A 427 6.80 23.27 -6.07
CA ASP A 427 6.08 22.46 -7.07
C ASP A 427 4.56 22.71 -7.09
N LEU A 428 4.04 23.53 -6.17
CA LEU A 428 2.61 23.79 -6.06
C LEU A 428 2.16 25.01 -6.86
N GLN A 429 0.99 24.89 -7.47
CA GLN A 429 0.29 25.99 -8.12
C GLN A 429 -1.10 26.13 -7.52
N ARG A 430 -1.43 27.35 -7.06
CA ARG A 430 -2.75 27.63 -6.53
C ARG A 430 -3.79 27.70 -7.66
N ASN A 431 -4.89 27.00 -7.49
CA ASN A 431 -6.08 27.18 -8.29
C ASN A 431 -6.97 28.24 -7.61
N ASP A 432 -7.04 29.44 -8.20
CA ASP A 432 -7.80 30.55 -7.63
C ASP A 432 -9.31 30.25 -7.63
N ALA A 433 -9.85 29.54 -8.61
CA ALA A 433 -11.26 29.14 -8.62
C ALA A 433 -11.62 28.17 -7.49
N ILE A 434 -10.67 27.37 -6.98
CA ILE A 434 -10.85 26.57 -5.76
C ILE A 434 -10.74 27.46 -4.52
N TYR A 435 -9.74 28.34 -4.48
CA TYR A 435 -9.49 29.21 -3.34
C TYR A 435 -10.65 30.17 -3.06
N ASP A 436 -11.31 30.67 -4.11
CA ASP A 436 -12.44 31.61 -4.02
C ASP A 436 -13.74 30.94 -3.55
N LEU A 437 -13.83 29.61 -3.54
CA LEU A 437 -14.99 28.93 -2.98
C LEU A 437 -15.04 29.11 -1.45
N ASP A 438 -16.19 29.54 -0.97
CA ASP A 438 -16.46 29.71 0.46
C ASP A 438 -17.19 28.48 1.03
N PHE A 439 -16.53 27.78 1.93
CA PHE A 439 -17.06 26.63 2.65
C PHE A 439 -17.43 27.03 4.10
N GLY A 440 -18.24 28.06 4.25
CA GLY A 440 -18.63 28.60 5.56
C GLY A 440 -17.47 29.31 6.27
N GLY A 441 -16.78 30.19 5.56
CA GLY A 441 -15.59 30.90 6.01
C GLY A 441 -14.29 30.10 5.95
N LYS A 442 -14.33 28.88 5.38
CA LYS A 442 -13.15 28.05 5.15
C LYS A 442 -12.80 28.03 3.66
N HIS A 443 -11.50 28.02 3.33
CA HIS A 443 -10.99 27.97 1.97
C HIS A 443 -9.93 26.87 1.85
N ILE A 444 -9.72 26.35 0.64
CA ILE A 444 -8.63 25.41 0.33
C ILE A 444 -7.61 26.13 -0.55
N ASP A 445 -6.39 26.26 -0.06
CA ASP A 445 -5.26 26.79 -0.82
C ASP A 445 -4.42 25.65 -1.36
N THR A 446 -4.55 25.34 -2.67
CA THR A 446 -3.81 24.27 -3.34
C THR A 446 -2.36 24.65 -3.64
N GLY A 447 -1.95 25.89 -3.38
CA GLY A 447 -0.61 26.43 -3.64
C GLY A 447 0.35 26.33 -2.44
N LYS A 448 -0.07 25.73 -1.32
CA LYS A 448 0.79 25.59 -0.14
C LYS A 448 0.54 24.28 0.63
N TRP A 449 1.60 23.77 1.22
CA TRP A 449 1.57 22.69 2.21
C TRP A 449 1.31 23.22 3.63
N PRO A 450 0.99 22.34 4.59
CA PRO A 450 0.90 22.74 6.00
C PRO A 450 2.21 23.37 6.50
N LYS A 451 2.08 24.30 7.45
CA LYS A 451 3.25 24.87 8.12
C LYS A 451 3.98 23.78 8.93
N SER A 452 5.30 23.85 8.92
CA SER A 452 6.15 23.05 9.80
C SER A 452 5.71 23.18 11.27
N ARG A 453 5.71 22.03 11.97
CA ARG A 453 5.38 21.97 13.40
C ARG A 453 6.24 20.90 14.06
N MET A 454 7.11 21.34 14.93
CA MET A 454 7.94 20.45 15.74
C MET A 454 7.06 19.50 16.56
N GLN A 455 7.34 18.22 16.50
CA GLN A 455 6.70 17.16 17.26
C GLN A 455 7.67 16.60 18.29
N ILE A 456 7.22 16.48 19.54
CA ILE A 456 8.03 16.07 20.68
C ILE A 456 7.64 14.67 21.10
N SER A 457 8.65 13.81 21.30
CA SER A 457 8.48 12.38 21.61
C SER A 457 9.34 11.97 22.81
N PRO A 458 8.91 12.31 24.05
CA PRO A 458 9.56 11.82 25.28
C PRO A 458 9.27 10.34 25.47
N ARG A 459 10.25 9.60 26.00
CA ARG A 459 10.15 8.16 26.28
C ARG A 459 10.90 7.80 27.55
N VAL A 460 10.34 6.84 28.30
CA VAL A 460 11.00 6.22 29.41
C VAL A 460 10.71 4.72 29.41
N GLY A 461 11.71 3.92 29.69
CA GLY A 461 11.60 2.47 29.76
C GLY A 461 12.49 1.91 30.87
N PHE A 462 12.16 0.74 31.36
CA PHE A 462 12.97 0.04 32.35
C PHE A 462 13.04 -1.46 32.09
N VAL A 463 14.10 -2.06 32.59
CA VAL A 463 14.30 -3.51 32.68
C VAL A 463 14.80 -3.84 34.07
N TRP A 464 14.12 -4.75 34.74
CA TRP A 464 14.49 -5.23 36.06
C TRP A 464 14.63 -6.75 36.07
N ASP A 465 15.81 -7.25 36.29
CA ASP A 465 16.07 -8.66 36.59
C ASP A 465 15.86 -8.89 38.10
N VAL A 466 14.68 -9.44 38.44
CA VAL A 466 14.20 -9.49 39.83
C VAL A 466 15.12 -10.33 40.71
N PHE A 467 15.55 -11.48 40.26
CA PHE A 467 16.36 -12.44 41.00
C PHE A 467 17.87 -12.33 40.73
N LYS A 468 18.28 -11.47 39.77
CA LYS A 468 19.68 -11.26 39.35
C LYS A 468 20.33 -12.47 38.65
N ASP A 469 19.56 -13.43 38.25
CA ASP A 469 19.97 -14.64 37.54
C ASP A 469 19.34 -14.77 36.16
N ASN A 470 18.65 -13.71 35.68
CA ASN A 470 17.90 -13.64 34.45
C ASN A 470 16.68 -14.57 34.38
N SER A 471 16.29 -15.24 35.45
CA SER A 471 15.13 -16.14 35.46
C SER A 471 13.79 -15.40 35.46
N LEU A 472 13.71 -14.23 36.12
CA LEU A 472 12.52 -13.39 36.15
C LEU A 472 12.89 -11.95 35.78
N LYS A 473 12.42 -11.48 34.61
CA LYS A 473 12.57 -10.10 34.17
C LYS A 473 11.23 -9.40 34.07
N VAL A 474 11.18 -8.18 34.61
CA VAL A 474 10.05 -7.25 34.39
C VAL A 474 10.57 -6.10 33.54
N ARG A 475 9.90 -5.84 32.44
CA ARG A 475 10.25 -4.76 31.53
C ARG A 475 9.02 -3.96 31.15
N GLY A 476 9.20 -2.68 30.87
CA GLY A 476 8.10 -1.83 30.46
C GLY A 476 8.54 -0.41 30.20
N GLY A 477 7.58 0.43 29.92
CA GLY A 477 7.83 1.84 29.68
C GLY A 477 6.60 2.59 29.17
N THR A 478 6.80 3.86 28.97
CA THR A 478 5.80 4.76 28.39
C THR A 478 6.46 5.81 27.51
N GLY A 479 5.74 6.30 26.50
CA GLY A 479 6.28 7.35 25.63
C GLY A 479 5.37 7.74 24.49
N ILE A 480 5.77 8.81 23.81
CA ILE A 480 5.11 9.31 22.61
C ILE A 480 5.91 8.85 21.38
N PHE A 481 5.18 8.39 20.38
CA PHE A 481 5.74 7.90 19.11
C PHE A 481 5.14 8.68 17.95
N THR A 482 6.00 9.20 17.08
CA THR A 482 5.62 9.88 15.85
C THR A 482 5.81 8.93 14.67
N GLY A 483 4.78 8.82 13.84
CA GLY A 483 4.77 7.99 12.64
C GLY A 483 4.75 8.82 11.36
N ARG A 484 4.62 8.13 10.23
CA ARG A 484 4.46 8.71 8.90
C ARG A 484 3.09 8.39 8.33
N LEU A 485 2.65 9.28 7.44
CA LEU A 485 1.50 9.06 6.57
C LEU A 485 1.99 8.75 5.15
N PRO A 486 1.33 7.83 4.43
CA PRO A 486 1.56 7.65 3.00
C PRO A 486 1.44 8.96 2.22
N LEU A 487 2.43 9.27 1.39
CA LEU A 487 2.53 10.59 0.75
C LEU A 487 1.48 10.81 -0.34
N VAL A 488 0.81 9.76 -0.79
CA VAL A 488 -0.34 9.86 -1.70
C VAL A 488 -1.44 10.76 -1.13
N PHE A 489 -1.65 10.77 0.19
CA PHE A 489 -2.63 11.64 0.81
C PHE A 489 -2.30 13.13 0.63
N PHE A 490 -1.02 13.47 0.49
CA PHE A 490 -0.57 14.81 0.15
C PHE A 490 -0.65 15.06 -1.35
N THR A 491 -0.12 14.17 -2.19
CA THR A 491 -0.09 14.36 -3.64
C THR A 491 -1.48 14.48 -4.28
N ASN A 492 -2.52 13.98 -3.61
CA ASN A 492 -3.90 14.17 -4.09
C ASN A 492 -4.36 15.64 -4.12
N MET A 493 -3.78 16.51 -3.30
CA MET A 493 -4.12 17.94 -3.35
C MET A 493 -3.74 18.55 -4.71
N PRO A 494 -2.49 18.52 -5.19
CA PRO A 494 -2.16 18.99 -6.52
C PRO A 494 -2.77 18.15 -7.65
N THR A 495 -2.94 16.83 -7.48
CA THR A 495 -3.60 15.99 -8.49
C THR A 495 -5.04 16.44 -8.76
N ASN A 496 -5.81 16.75 -7.71
CA ASN A 496 -7.21 17.17 -7.82
C ASN A 496 -7.40 18.69 -7.95
N SER A 497 -6.31 19.43 -8.10
CA SER A 497 -6.35 20.88 -8.25
C SER A 497 -6.71 21.36 -9.67
N ASN A 498 -6.70 20.47 -10.66
CA ASN A 498 -6.79 20.80 -12.09
C ASN A 498 -5.64 21.69 -12.61
N MET A 499 -4.51 21.78 -11.87
CA MET A 499 -3.35 22.58 -12.28
C MET A 499 -2.24 21.73 -12.91
N VAL A 500 -2.33 20.38 -12.82
CA VAL A 500 -1.31 19.46 -13.32
C VAL A 500 -1.68 18.94 -14.71
N GLN A 501 -2.96 18.66 -14.93
CA GLN A 501 -3.49 18.05 -16.14
C GLN A 501 -4.92 18.50 -16.40
N ASN A 502 -5.36 18.42 -17.66
CA ASN A 502 -6.74 18.62 -18.07
C ASN A 502 -7.42 17.31 -18.35
N ALA A 503 -8.67 17.17 -17.94
CA ALA A 503 -9.53 16.03 -18.24
C ALA A 503 -10.82 16.49 -18.88
N VAL A 504 -11.10 15.99 -20.08
CA VAL A 504 -12.33 16.28 -20.81
C VAL A 504 -13.19 15.04 -20.92
N VAL A 505 -14.49 15.22 -20.83
CA VAL A 505 -15.48 14.15 -20.97
C VAL A 505 -16.68 14.69 -21.73
N PHE A 506 -17.05 14.03 -22.81
CA PHE A 506 -18.28 14.23 -23.53
C PHE A 506 -19.13 12.97 -23.40
N GLY A 507 -20.41 13.08 -23.08
CA GLY A 507 -21.22 11.89 -22.84
C GLY A 507 -22.72 12.09 -23.08
N THR A 508 -23.35 10.99 -23.40
CA THR A 508 -24.80 10.84 -23.36
C THR A 508 -25.20 10.35 -21.97
N LYS A 509 -26.14 11.01 -21.32
CA LYS A 509 -26.68 10.56 -20.03
C LYS A 509 -27.94 9.73 -20.27
N TYR A 510 -28.02 8.65 -19.54
CA TYR A 510 -29.14 7.72 -19.57
C TYR A 510 -29.81 7.63 -18.20
N GLU A 511 -31.14 7.60 -18.20
CA GLU A 511 -31.98 7.23 -17.06
C GLU A 511 -32.84 6.04 -17.48
N ASN A 512 -32.69 4.91 -16.82
CA ASN A 512 -33.36 3.66 -17.16
C ASN A 512 -33.22 3.26 -18.65
N GLY A 513 -32.04 3.48 -19.23
CA GLY A 513 -31.77 3.17 -20.65
C GLY A 513 -32.28 4.20 -21.64
N ILE A 514 -32.97 5.25 -21.21
CA ILE A 514 -33.46 6.34 -22.07
C ILE A 514 -32.46 7.50 -22.01
N ALA A 515 -32.04 8.00 -23.17
CA ALA A 515 -31.16 9.15 -23.25
C ALA A 515 -31.88 10.43 -22.79
N VAL A 516 -31.41 11.06 -21.72
CA VAL A 516 -31.98 12.31 -21.16
C VAL A 516 -31.16 13.54 -21.57
N SER A 517 -29.89 13.37 -21.95
CA SER A 517 -29.06 14.42 -22.55
C SER A 517 -27.98 13.82 -23.41
N HIS A 518 -27.55 14.58 -24.41
CA HIS A 518 -26.51 14.18 -25.38
C HIS A 518 -25.59 15.37 -25.65
N ASP A 519 -24.27 15.12 -25.60
CA ASP A 519 -23.27 16.12 -25.98
C ASP A 519 -23.02 16.03 -27.51
N SER A 520 -23.43 17.04 -28.23
CA SER A 520 -23.36 17.07 -29.71
C SER A 520 -21.92 17.02 -30.25
N ARG A 521 -20.89 17.22 -29.41
CA ARG A 521 -19.50 17.04 -29.84
C ARG A 521 -19.19 15.58 -30.18
N LEU A 522 -19.95 14.62 -29.61
CA LEU A 522 -19.84 13.21 -29.95
C LEU A 522 -20.17 12.92 -31.41
N ASP A 523 -21.12 13.64 -32.00
CA ASP A 523 -21.51 13.44 -33.41
C ASP A 523 -20.35 13.70 -34.37
N GLN A 524 -19.41 14.56 -33.97
CA GLN A 524 -18.21 14.84 -34.75
C GLN A 524 -17.23 13.67 -34.81
N LEU A 525 -17.42 12.65 -33.99
CA LEU A 525 -16.59 11.44 -33.92
C LEU A 525 -17.17 10.28 -34.77
N ALA A 526 -18.29 10.49 -35.45
CA ALA A 526 -18.78 9.55 -36.44
C ALA A 526 -17.76 9.35 -37.59
N GLY A 527 -17.62 8.11 -38.07
CA GLY A 527 -16.66 7.71 -39.10
C GLY A 527 -15.32 7.18 -38.57
N GLY A 528 -14.97 7.42 -37.31
CA GLY A 528 -13.74 6.85 -36.72
C GLY A 528 -13.26 7.48 -35.42
N MET A 529 -12.34 6.81 -34.79
CA MET A 529 -11.74 7.26 -33.53
C MET A 529 -10.52 8.16 -33.80
N ILE A 530 -10.34 9.15 -32.94
CA ILE A 530 -9.08 9.88 -32.77
C ILE A 530 -8.20 9.02 -31.87
N THR A 531 -6.98 8.75 -32.29
CA THR A 531 -6.02 7.91 -31.54
C THR A 531 -4.83 8.68 -30.98
N ASN A 532 -4.83 10.01 -31.19
CA ASN A 532 -3.75 10.92 -30.81
C ASN A 532 -4.36 12.12 -30.08
N VAL A 533 -3.75 12.51 -28.97
CA VAL A 533 -4.25 13.60 -28.11
C VAL A 533 -4.20 14.97 -28.80
N ASP A 534 -3.20 15.24 -29.63
CA ASP A 534 -3.06 16.53 -30.31
C ASP A 534 -4.20 16.75 -31.33
N ASP A 535 -4.63 15.66 -31.98
CA ASP A 535 -5.79 15.71 -32.88
C ASP A 535 -7.09 15.97 -32.11
N ALA A 536 -7.24 15.40 -30.90
CA ALA A 536 -8.38 15.68 -30.05
C ALA A 536 -8.37 17.16 -29.55
N ILE A 537 -7.22 17.66 -29.13
CA ILE A 537 -7.04 19.05 -28.73
C ILE A 537 -7.43 19.99 -29.86
N LYS A 538 -6.90 19.76 -31.06
CA LYS A 538 -7.19 20.56 -32.26
C LYS A 538 -8.64 20.50 -32.66
N LYS A 539 -9.23 19.28 -32.69
CA LYS A 539 -10.60 19.08 -33.14
C LYS A 539 -11.64 19.79 -32.28
N PHE A 540 -11.44 19.73 -30.95
CA PHE A 540 -12.39 20.26 -29.98
C PHE A 540 -11.98 21.61 -29.38
N GLY A 541 -10.85 22.21 -29.83
CA GLY A 541 -10.36 23.48 -29.29
C GLY A 541 -10.06 23.40 -27.79
N LEU A 542 -9.44 22.30 -27.32
CA LEU A 542 -9.21 22.09 -25.91
C LEU A 542 -8.03 22.96 -25.40
N PRO A 543 -8.07 23.44 -24.14
CA PRO A 543 -7.02 24.30 -23.61
C PRO A 543 -5.70 23.55 -23.45
N THR A 544 -4.62 24.11 -23.95
CA THR A 544 -3.25 23.56 -23.80
C THR A 544 -2.48 24.23 -22.66
N THR A 545 -2.99 25.35 -22.13
CA THR A 545 -2.42 26.13 -21.03
C THR A 545 -3.47 26.35 -19.94
N ILE A 546 -3.01 26.73 -18.73
CA ILE A 546 -3.90 27.05 -17.61
C ILE A 546 -4.22 28.54 -17.65
N GLU A 547 -5.20 28.95 -18.42
CA GLU A 547 -5.61 30.36 -18.52
C GLU A 547 -6.77 30.70 -17.56
N ASN A 548 -7.75 29.81 -17.44
CA ASN A 548 -8.92 29.97 -16.59
C ASN A 548 -9.15 28.66 -15.81
N PRO A 549 -8.47 28.46 -14.67
CA PRO A 549 -8.62 27.24 -13.89
C PRO A 549 -10.06 27.13 -13.36
N VAL A 550 -10.60 25.93 -13.41
CA VAL A 550 -11.94 25.61 -12.87
C VAL A 550 -11.82 24.74 -11.65
N ALA A 551 -12.74 24.94 -10.70
CA ALA A 551 -12.87 24.02 -9.57
C ALA A 551 -13.59 22.75 -9.99
N GLY A 552 -12.93 21.61 -9.92
CA GLY A 552 -13.52 20.28 -10.14
C GLY A 552 -14.62 19.94 -9.10
N SER A 553 -15.32 18.83 -9.30
CA SER A 553 -16.28 18.31 -8.32
C SER A 553 -15.59 17.69 -7.10
N LYS A 554 -14.37 17.18 -7.27
CA LYS A 554 -13.52 16.64 -6.20
C LYS A 554 -12.41 17.65 -5.91
N ILE A 555 -12.35 18.13 -4.68
CA ILE A 555 -11.33 19.05 -4.20
C ILE A 555 -10.66 18.41 -2.99
N SER A 556 -9.34 18.34 -3.02
CA SER A 556 -8.54 17.79 -1.92
C SER A 556 -7.68 18.88 -1.31
N GLY A 557 -7.51 18.85 0.00
CA GLY A 557 -6.67 19.79 0.72
C GLY A 557 -6.01 19.18 1.94
N VAL A 558 -5.13 19.95 2.57
CA VAL A 558 -4.50 19.60 3.85
C VAL A 558 -4.68 20.79 4.79
N LYS A 559 -5.14 20.56 6.01
CA LYS A 559 -5.29 21.64 7.00
C LYS A 559 -3.92 22.26 7.35
N ASP A 560 -3.87 23.59 7.49
CA ASP A 560 -2.65 24.33 7.83
C ASP A 560 -1.98 23.86 9.15
N ASN A 561 -2.78 23.32 10.06
CA ASN A 561 -2.31 22.82 11.36
C ASN A 561 -2.14 21.30 11.39
N PHE A 562 -2.14 20.62 10.26
CA PHE A 562 -1.93 19.18 10.17
C PHE A 562 -0.60 18.77 10.80
N LYS A 563 -0.62 17.63 11.51
CA LYS A 563 0.55 17.01 12.11
C LYS A 563 0.67 15.55 11.67
N MET A 564 1.87 15.05 11.55
CA MET A 564 2.08 13.62 11.35
C MET A 564 1.49 12.82 12.53
N PRO A 565 1.06 11.57 12.29
CA PRO A 565 0.40 10.79 13.32
C PRO A 565 1.28 10.61 14.55
N GLN A 566 0.67 10.80 15.73
CA GLN A 566 1.30 10.57 17.02
C GLN A 566 0.41 9.72 17.92
N ILE A 567 1.03 8.80 18.66
CA ILE A 567 0.36 8.02 19.68
C ILE A 567 1.17 8.02 20.98
N TRP A 568 0.46 7.92 22.09
CA TRP A 568 1.05 7.55 23.38
C TRP A 568 0.92 6.04 23.55
N LYS A 569 2.04 5.37 23.90
CA LYS A 569 2.09 3.94 24.21
C LYS A 569 2.63 3.72 25.62
N THR A 570 2.07 2.72 26.30
CA THR A 570 2.60 2.18 27.56
C THR A 570 2.63 0.66 27.45
N SER A 571 3.71 0.04 27.85
CA SER A 571 3.81 -1.42 27.91
C SER A 571 4.35 -1.91 29.25
N LEU A 572 3.95 -3.12 29.61
CA LEU A 572 4.49 -3.88 30.74
C LEU A 572 4.58 -5.34 30.31
N ALA A 573 5.73 -5.96 30.53
CA ALA A 573 5.96 -7.36 30.24
C ALA A 573 6.71 -8.06 31.38
N VAL A 574 6.42 -9.34 31.53
CA VAL A 574 7.07 -10.24 32.48
C VAL A 574 7.56 -11.45 31.69
N ASP A 575 8.88 -11.68 31.74
CA ASP A 575 9.54 -12.84 31.16
C ASP A 575 10.00 -13.74 32.30
N TYR A 576 9.47 -14.96 32.38
CA TYR A 576 9.81 -15.91 33.47
C TYR A 576 10.29 -17.24 32.90
N GLN A 577 11.50 -17.62 33.29
CA GLN A 577 12.03 -18.96 33.08
C GLN A 577 11.68 -19.83 34.29
N LEU A 578 10.82 -20.81 34.09
CA LEU A 578 10.39 -21.69 35.16
C LEU A 578 11.51 -22.65 35.59
N PRO A 579 11.64 -22.96 36.86
CA PRO A 579 12.65 -23.90 37.39
C PRO A 579 12.23 -25.37 37.15
N THR A 580 12.14 -25.75 35.89
CA THR A 580 11.73 -27.11 35.46
C THR A 580 12.95 -27.93 35.01
N SER A 581 12.76 -29.24 34.83
CA SER A 581 13.83 -30.16 34.39
C SER A 581 14.25 -29.92 32.93
N PHE A 582 13.49 -29.14 32.18
CA PHE A 582 13.78 -28.72 30.79
C PHE A 582 13.54 -27.23 30.65
N PRO A 583 14.15 -26.54 29.68
CA PRO A 583 13.89 -25.13 29.41
C PRO A 583 12.41 -24.85 29.13
N LEU A 584 11.78 -24.09 30.03
CA LEU A 584 10.39 -23.65 29.92
C LEU A 584 10.30 -22.19 30.29
N SER A 585 9.83 -21.35 29.37
CA SER A 585 9.65 -19.93 29.63
C SER A 585 8.23 -19.48 29.31
N VAL A 586 7.74 -18.52 30.09
CA VAL A 586 6.45 -17.84 29.89
C VAL A 586 6.71 -16.34 29.81
N THR A 587 6.22 -15.71 28.76
CA THR A 587 6.21 -14.26 28.61
C THR A 587 4.77 -13.77 28.59
N GLY A 588 4.43 -12.84 29.50
CA GLY A 588 3.19 -12.09 29.47
C GLY A 588 3.48 -10.63 29.12
N GLU A 589 2.77 -10.06 28.16
CA GLU A 589 2.94 -8.66 27.77
C GLU A 589 1.58 -7.97 27.59
N PHE A 590 1.48 -6.75 28.10
CA PHE A 590 0.35 -5.85 27.91
C PHE A 590 0.82 -4.54 27.33
N ILE A 591 0.16 -4.08 26.26
CA ILE A 591 0.45 -2.82 25.58
C ILE A 591 -0.86 -2.02 25.47
N TYR A 592 -0.86 -0.77 25.94
CA TYR A 592 -1.94 0.19 25.74
C TYR A 592 -1.46 1.31 24.83
N ASN A 593 -2.34 1.78 23.95
CA ASN A 593 -2.08 2.93 23.10
C ASN A 593 -3.28 3.89 23.05
N LYS A 594 -2.98 5.19 22.90
CA LYS A 594 -3.94 6.28 22.77
C LYS A 594 -3.51 7.23 21.67
N ASN A 595 -4.41 7.54 20.75
CA ASN A 595 -4.15 8.52 19.70
C ASN A 595 -4.00 9.92 20.27
N ILE A 596 -2.94 10.63 19.85
CA ILE A 596 -2.72 12.06 20.10
C ILE A 596 -3.09 12.84 18.84
N ASN A 597 -2.52 12.44 17.70
CA ASN A 597 -2.80 13.00 16.38
C ASN A 597 -3.03 11.84 15.40
N ALA A 598 -4.20 11.19 15.45
CA ALA A 598 -4.59 10.26 14.40
C ALA A 598 -5.00 11.03 13.16
N VAL A 599 -4.77 10.45 11.99
CA VAL A 599 -5.16 11.04 10.72
C VAL A 599 -6.62 10.73 10.43
N THR A 600 -7.34 11.74 9.94
CA THR A 600 -8.73 11.61 9.47
C THR A 600 -9.01 12.58 8.34
N LEU A 601 -10.18 12.46 7.73
CA LEU A 601 -10.65 13.27 6.63
C LEU A 601 -11.92 14.01 7.04
N GLU A 602 -12.03 15.27 6.59
CA GLU A 602 -13.22 16.12 6.81
C GLU A 602 -13.63 16.74 5.47
N ASN A 603 -14.88 16.59 5.09
CA ASN A 603 -15.45 17.35 3.98
C ASN A 603 -15.93 18.70 4.51
N ILE A 604 -15.14 19.75 4.30
CA ILE A 604 -15.44 21.09 4.82
C ILE A 604 -16.60 21.78 4.10
N ASN A 605 -17.11 21.16 3.03
CA ASN A 605 -18.30 21.64 2.32
C ASN A 605 -19.61 21.24 3.00
N ILE A 606 -19.57 20.39 4.04
CA ILE A 606 -20.76 19.98 4.80
C ILE A 606 -21.01 21.00 5.91
N LYS A 607 -22.24 21.49 5.98
CA LYS A 607 -22.70 22.44 7.01
C LYS A 607 -22.74 21.78 8.40
N ASP A 608 -22.78 22.59 9.44
CA ASP A 608 -22.94 22.18 10.83
C ASP A 608 -24.29 21.46 11.03
N PRO A 609 -24.30 20.22 11.59
CA PRO A 609 -25.53 19.45 11.75
C PRO A 609 -26.36 19.85 12.97
N SER A 610 -25.95 20.83 13.76
CA SER A 610 -26.57 21.15 15.06
C SER A 610 -28.10 21.41 15.01
N ASN A 611 -28.58 21.84 13.85
CA ASN A 611 -29.99 22.13 13.61
C ASN A 611 -30.65 21.14 12.64
N TRP A 612 -30.02 20.00 12.36
CA TRP A 612 -30.61 19.01 11.46
C TRP A 612 -31.59 18.12 12.20
N GLU A 613 -32.56 17.63 11.48
CA GLU A 613 -33.52 16.67 11.99
C GLU A 613 -32.90 15.30 12.21
N HIS A 614 -33.52 14.52 13.08
CA HIS A 614 -33.15 13.13 13.32
C HIS A 614 -34.39 12.24 13.05
N PHE A 615 -34.10 10.98 12.68
CA PHE A 615 -35.14 9.96 12.62
C PHE A 615 -35.77 9.77 14.02
N ASN A 616 -37.08 9.56 14.07
CA ASN A 616 -37.81 9.32 15.31
C ASN A 616 -37.70 7.86 15.76
N GLY A 617 -37.51 7.63 17.06
CA GLY A 617 -37.57 6.30 17.69
C GLY A 617 -36.20 5.70 17.98
N ALA A 618 -36.05 4.38 17.78
CA ALA A 618 -34.79 3.67 18.04
C ALA A 618 -33.69 4.04 17.05
N ASP A 619 -34.06 4.39 15.83
CA ASP A 619 -33.15 4.96 14.84
C ASP A 619 -33.13 6.49 15.02
N ASN A 620 -32.05 7.01 15.57
CA ASN A 620 -31.87 8.43 15.82
C ASN A 620 -30.81 9.06 14.88
N ARG A 621 -30.63 8.49 13.68
CA ARG A 621 -29.67 9.01 12.71
C ARG A 621 -30.05 10.37 12.19
N LEU A 622 -29.02 11.16 11.79
CA LEU A 622 -29.18 12.47 11.16
C LEU A 622 -29.92 12.37 9.82
N ILE A 623 -30.87 13.29 9.60
CA ILE A 623 -31.52 13.51 8.32
C ILE A 623 -30.82 14.68 7.64
N TYR A 624 -30.20 14.43 6.51
CA TYR A 624 -29.49 15.45 5.72
C TYR A 624 -30.50 16.32 4.97
N PRO A 625 -30.54 17.66 5.22
CA PRO A 625 -31.41 18.56 4.47
C PRO A 625 -30.90 18.67 3.00
N SER A 626 -31.77 19.08 2.08
CA SER A 626 -31.41 19.22 0.65
C SER A 626 -30.27 20.20 0.39
N ASP A 627 -30.09 21.18 1.28
CA ASP A 627 -29.06 22.21 1.24
C ASP A 627 -27.89 21.96 2.21
N TYR A 628 -27.59 20.70 2.55
CA TYR A 628 -26.58 20.31 3.54
C TYR A 628 -25.14 20.74 3.20
N THR A 629 -24.89 21.24 2.00
CA THR A 629 -23.58 21.72 1.54
C THR A 629 -23.56 23.24 1.36
N TYR A 630 -22.38 23.86 1.55
CA TYR A 630 -22.18 25.29 1.24
C TYR A 630 -22.17 25.53 -0.27
N VAL A 631 -21.45 24.68 -1.03
CA VAL A 631 -21.31 24.77 -2.48
C VAL A 631 -21.87 23.50 -3.12
N SER A 632 -22.92 23.65 -3.92
CA SER A 632 -23.57 22.50 -4.58
C SER A 632 -22.63 21.78 -5.55
N GLY A 633 -22.72 20.45 -5.61
CA GLY A 633 -21.98 19.60 -6.55
C GLY A 633 -20.48 19.50 -6.27
N LYS A 634 -19.99 19.95 -5.11
CA LYS A 634 -18.58 19.86 -4.72
C LYS A 634 -18.39 18.95 -3.50
N ASN A 635 -17.26 18.22 -3.49
CA ASN A 635 -16.72 17.55 -2.32
C ASN A 635 -15.35 18.18 -2.01
N ALA A 636 -15.24 18.88 -0.90
CA ALA A 636 -14.03 19.58 -0.46
C ALA A 636 -13.44 18.86 0.77
N VAL A 637 -12.66 17.80 0.50
CA VAL A 637 -12.16 16.89 1.54
C VAL A 637 -10.74 17.26 1.92
N VAL A 638 -10.54 17.56 3.21
CA VAL A 638 -9.25 17.95 3.77
C VAL A 638 -8.69 16.90 4.72
N LEU A 639 -7.38 16.67 4.61
CA LEU A 639 -6.61 15.87 5.55
C LEU A 639 -6.46 16.62 6.87
N THR A 640 -6.81 15.99 7.99
CA THR A 640 -6.80 16.59 9.31
C THR A 640 -6.45 15.58 10.40
N ASN A 641 -6.42 16.00 11.66
CA ASN A 641 -6.11 15.15 12.79
C ASN A 641 -7.26 15.05 13.78
N THR A 642 -7.25 13.96 14.54
CA THR A 642 -8.12 13.71 15.70
C THR A 642 -7.33 13.08 16.84
N SER A 643 -7.75 13.32 18.09
CA SER A 643 -7.23 12.62 19.26
C SER A 643 -8.09 11.42 19.68
N LYS A 644 -9.18 11.15 18.94
CA LYS A 644 -10.07 10.02 19.21
C LYS A 644 -9.41 8.69 18.81
N GLY A 645 -9.76 7.64 19.54
CA GLY A 645 -9.24 6.29 19.31
C GLY A 645 -8.18 5.85 20.31
N HIS A 646 -8.22 4.55 20.61
CA HIS A 646 -7.30 3.87 21.54
C HIS A 646 -7.32 2.37 21.28
N GLY A 647 -6.38 1.65 21.87
CA GLY A 647 -6.36 0.20 21.80
C GLY A 647 -5.48 -0.42 22.87
N TYR A 648 -5.62 -1.72 23.05
CA TYR A 648 -4.70 -2.51 23.86
C TYR A 648 -4.47 -3.89 23.23
N THR A 649 -3.32 -4.47 23.58
CA THR A 649 -2.95 -5.84 23.21
C THR A 649 -2.46 -6.55 24.45
N ALA A 650 -2.98 -7.73 24.74
CA ALA A 650 -2.49 -8.65 25.76
C ALA A 650 -1.99 -9.92 25.07
N ASN A 651 -0.76 -10.30 25.39
CA ASN A 651 -0.11 -11.49 24.82
C ASN A 651 0.44 -12.39 25.92
N VAL A 652 0.27 -13.69 25.74
CA VAL A 652 0.97 -14.72 26.53
C VAL A 652 1.66 -15.68 25.58
N THR A 653 2.95 -15.86 25.76
CA THR A 653 3.78 -16.79 24.97
C THR A 653 4.47 -17.79 25.87
N ILE A 654 4.35 -19.08 25.54
CA ILE A 654 5.01 -20.19 26.22
C ILE A 654 6.01 -20.80 25.25
N ASN A 655 7.28 -20.90 25.65
CA ASN A 655 8.30 -21.64 24.90
C ASN A 655 8.80 -22.80 25.76
N ALA A 656 8.88 -23.98 25.16
CA ALA A 656 9.32 -25.20 25.83
C ALA A 656 10.34 -25.96 24.96
N GLN A 657 11.38 -26.49 25.58
CA GLN A 657 12.34 -27.39 24.96
C GLN A 657 12.44 -28.68 25.79
N PRO A 658 11.43 -29.58 25.68
CA PRO A 658 11.34 -30.80 26.48
C PRO A 658 12.53 -31.76 26.29
N VAL A 659 13.11 -31.78 25.09
CA VAL A 659 14.33 -32.49 24.73
C VAL A 659 15.19 -31.61 23.81
N GLU A 660 16.49 -31.88 23.72
CA GLU A 660 17.49 -31.05 23.02
C GLU A 660 17.07 -30.67 21.58
N ASP A 661 16.43 -31.59 20.88
CA ASP A 661 16.04 -31.44 19.46
C ASP A 661 14.61 -30.96 19.23
N LEU A 662 13.80 -30.74 20.27
CA LEU A 662 12.40 -30.36 20.16
C LEU A 662 12.14 -28.98 20.79
N ASN A 663 11.80 -28.00 19.94
CA ASN A 663 11.36 -26.68 20.38
C ASN A 663 9.87 -26.50 20.10
N MET A 664 9.13 -26.02 21.07
CA MET A 664 7.70 -25.78 21.00
C MET A 664 7.39 -24.34 21.43
N MET A 665 6.47 -23.70 20.73
CA MET A 665 5.95 -22.37 21.10
C MET A 665 4.42 -22.40 21.02
N LEU A 666 3.77 -21.82 22.02
CA LEU A 666 2.35 -21.52 22.01
C LEU A 666 2.18 -20.07 22.41
N ALA A 667 1.48 -19.28 21.59
CA ALA A 667 1.19 -17.91 21.88
C ALA A 667 -0.32 -17.62 21.70
N TYR A 668 -0.88 -16.88 22.65
CA TYR A 668 -2.23 -16.30 22.55
C TYR A 668 -2.12 -14.79 22.62
N THR A 669 -2.81 -14.12 21.73
CA THR A 669 -2.88 -12.66 21.68
C THR A 669 -4.33 -12.21 21.59
N HIS A 670 -4.71 -11.32 22.51
CA HIS A 670 -5.97 -10.59 22.45
C HIS A 670 -5.70 -9.12 22.12
N THR A 671 -6.43 -8.58 21.14
CA THR A 671 -6.26 -7.18 20.69
C THR A 671 -7.63 -6.50 20.57
N GLU A 672 -7.76 -5.34 21.16
CA GLU A 672 -8.86 -4.40 20.93
C GLU A 672 -8.28 -3.11 20.36
N SER A 673 -8.85 -2.62 19.25
CA SER A 673 -8.47 -1.34 18.65
C SER A 673 -9.71 -0.59 18.21
N LYS A 674 -9.82 0.66 18.62
CA LYS A 674 -10.93 1.57 18.30
C LYS A 674 -10.42 2.83 17.64
N GLU A 675 -11.08 3.24 16.57
CA GLU A 675 -10.71 4.38 15.74
C GLU A 675 -11.95 5.03 15.13
N ILE A 676 -11.81 6.19 14.53
CA ILE A 676 -12.91 6.84 13.78
C ILE A 676 -12.78 6.64 12.26
N SER A 677 -11.61 6.27 11.77
CA SER A 677 -11.37 6.04 10.35
C SER A 677 -10.21 5.08 10.15
N GLY A 678 -10.43 4.02 9.40
CA GLY A 678 -9.40 3.09 8.95
C GLY A 678 -8.72 3.53 7.66
N LEU A 679 -8.99 4.71 7.13
CA LEU A 679 -8.49 5.23 5.85
C LEU A 679 -8.57 4.17 4.73
N PRO A 680 -9.77 3.75 4.31
CA PRO A 680 -9.98 2.56 3.46
C PRO A 680 -9.52 2.73 2.00
N GLY A 681 -8.99 3.86 1.61
CA GLY A 681 -8.52 4.15 0.26
C GLY A 681 -7.40 5.18 0.24
N SER A 682 -6.95 5.56 -0.95
CA SER A 682 -5.88 6.53 -1.17
C SER A 682 -6.38 7.89 -1.70
N ASP A 683 -7.48 7.92 -2.46
CA ASP A 683 -8.14 9.17 -2.87
C ASP A 683 -8.95 9.71 -1.69
N PRO A 684 -8.76 10.97 -1.26
CA PRO A 684 -9.41 11.52 -0.08
C PRO A 684 -10.93 11.49 -0.12
N VAL A 685 -11.54 11.80 -1.27
CA VAL A 685 -13.00 11.81 -1.42
C VAL A 685 -13.56 10.39 -1.34
N SER A 686 -12.95 9.43 -2.07
CA SER A 686 -13.37 8.04 -2.03
C SER A 686 -13.13 7.42 -0.65
N THR A 687 -12.00 7.75 -0.01
CA THR A 687 -11.68 7.30 1.35
C THR A 687 -12.68 7.85 2.37
N TRP A 688 -13.00 9.13 2.27
CA TRP A 688 -14.00 9.77 3.14
C TRP A 688 -15.39 9.13 2.94
N GLN A 689 -15.84 8.92 1.71
CA GLN A 689 -17.11 8.26 1.40
C GLN A 689 -17.16 6.80 1.87
N GLY A 690 -16.02 6.10 1.86
CA GLY A 690 -15.89 4.69 2.27
C GLY A 690 -15.73 4.48 3.77
N MET A 691 -15.73 5.56 4.59
CA MET A 691 -15.68 5.42 6.04
C MET A 691 -17.00 4.84 6.56
N LEU A 692 -16.91 3.80 7.37
CA LEU A 692 -18.06 3.18 8.01
C LEU A 692 -18.56 4.07 9.14
N THR A 693 -19.77 4.61 9.01
CA THR A 693 -20.34 5.56 9.97
C THR A 693 -21.85 5.45 9.98
N ILE A 694 -22.47 5.88 11.08
CA ILE A 694 -23.92 5.91 11.25
C ILE A 694 -24.49 7.21 10.67
N ASP A 695 -23.93 8.35 11.07
CA ASP A 695 -24.42 9.69 10.73
C ASP A 695 -23.68 10.36 9.57
N GLY A 696 -22.83 9.62 8.87
CA GLY A 696 -21.99 10.12 7.79
C GLY A 696 -20.54 10.39 8.23
N PRO A 697 -19.61 10.44 7.26
CA PRO A 697 -18.16 10.43 7.54
C PRO A 697 -17.64 11.61 8.35
N ASN A 698 -18.25 12.81 8.23
CA ASN A 698 -17.86 13.97 9.03
C ASN A 698 -18.21 13.80 10.52
N PHE A 699 -19.18 12.95 10.82
CA PHE A 699 -19.74 12.76 12.17
C PHE A 699 -19.37 11.40 12.75
N ALA A 700 -18.27 10.81 12.24
CA ALA A 700 -17.81 9.50 12.64
C ALA A 700 -17.53 9.42 14.15
N THR A 701 -18.06 8.38 14.78
CA THR A 701 -17.83 8.03 16.19
C THR A 701 -16.73 7.00 16.31
N VAL A 702 -16.17 6.85 17.52
CA VAL A 702 -15.17 5.83 17.80
C VAL A 702 -15.81 4.45 17.74
N GLN A 703 -15.32 3.61 16.86
CA GLN A 703 -15.79 2.24 16.65
C GLN A 703 -14.62 1.26 16.58
N ARG A 704 -14.90 -0.04 16.63
CA ARG A 704 -13.87 -1.07 16.47
C ARG A 704 -13.22 -0.94 15.10
N SER A 705 -11.89 -1.00 15.07
CA SER A 705 -11.13 -0.98 13.82
C SER A 705 -11.49 -2.19 12.95
N ARG A 706 -11.73 -1.97 11.68
CA ARG A 706 -11.97 -3.04 10.68
C ARG A 706 -10.76 -3.94 10.45
N TYR A 707 -9.58 -3.52 10.88
CA TYR A 707 -8.32 -4.27 10.71
C TYR A 707 -7.95 -5.08 11.96
N VAL A 708 -8.71 -4.98 13.05
CA VAL A 708 -8.39 -5.72 14.26
C VAL A 708 -8.73 -7.19 14.10
N VAL A 709 -7.80 -8.05 14.49
CA VAL A 709 -8.02 -9.47 14.73
C VAL A 709 -8.04 -9.63 16.24
N PRO A 710 -9.23 -9.81 16.88
CA PRO A 710 -9.36 -9.74 18.33
C PRO A 710 -8.54 -10.82 19.02
N ASP A 711 -8.66 -12.05 18.55
CA ASP A 711 -8.05 -13.21 19.19
C ASP A 711 -7.21 -13.97 18.17
N LYS A 712 -6.00 -14.34 18.57
CA LYS A 712 -5.08 -15.10 17.73
C LYS A 712 -4.31 -16.11 18.56
N VAL A 713 -4.32 -17.37 18.14
CA VAL A 713 -3.46 -18.42 18.68
C VAL A 713 -2.43 -18.81 17.64
N ILE A 714 -1.18 -18.96 18.07
CA ILE A 714 -0.11 -19.48 17.23
C ILE A 714 0.55 -20.63 17.96
N ALA A 715 0.64 -21.79 17.31
CA ALA A 715 1.45 -22.90 17.76
C ALA A 715 2.57 -23.18 16.75
N ALA A 716 3.77 -23.41 17.23
CA ALA A 716 4.90 -23.81 16.40
C ALA A 716 5.67 -24.95 17.08
N VAL A 717 6.05 -25.94 16.27
CA VAL A 717 6.85 -27.07 16.70
C VAL A 717 8.01 -27.24 15.72
N ASN A 718 9.21 -27.27 16.23
CA ASN A 718 10.42 -27.55 15.47
C ASN A 718 11.11 -28.79 16.06
N TYR A 719 11.30 -29.82 15.27
CA TYR A 719 11.98 -31.04 15.68
C TYR A 719 13.13 -31.35 14.73
N ASN A 720 14.35 -31.33 15.28
CA ASN A 720 15.55 -31.76 14.55
C ASN A 720 15.64 -33.28 14.56
N LEU A 721 15.52 -33.88 13.39
CA LEU A 721 15.54 -35.35 13.28
C LEU A 721 16.94 -35.86 13.62
N PRO A 722 17.02 -36.85 14.55
CA PRO A 722 18.30 -37.36 15.08
C PRO A 722 19.01 -38.32 14.11
N PHE A 723 19.19 -37.93 12.85
CA PHE A 723 19.95 -38.74 11.90
C PHE A 723 21.44 -38.73 12.24
N ARG A 724 21.93 -39.78 12.86
CA ARG A 724 23.34 -39.98 13.28
C ARG A 724 24.31 -40.19 12.13
N HIS A 725 23.86 -40.34 10.89
CA HIS A 725 24.72 -40.67 9.73
C HIS A 725 25.32 -39.44 9.04
N LYS A 726 26.57 -39.57 8.57
CA LYS A 726 27.28 -38.62 7.72
C LYS A 726 26.61 -38.58 6.34
N GLY A 727 25.76 -37.58 6.05
CA GLY A 727 25.08 -37.48 4.76
C GLY A 727 24.20 -36.26 4.66
N LEU A 728 23.52 -36.08 3.52
CA LEU A 728 22.62 -34.94 3.22
C LEU A 728 21.49 -34.80 4.29
N LEU A 729 21.03 -35.89 4.90
CA LEU A 729 19.96 -35.91 5.90
C LEU A 729 20.41 -35.51 7.32
N ARG A 730 21.70 -35.25 7.56
CA ARG A 730 22.23 -34.98 8.90
C ARG A 730 21.62 -33.72 9.58
N LYS A 731 21.06 -32.82 8.80
CA LYS A 731 20.46 -31.56 9.27
C LYS A 731 19.01 -31.42 8.83
N THR A 732 18.25 -32.50 8.87
CA THR A 732 16.82 -32.46 8.55
C THR A 732 16.03 -32.09 9.78
N SER A 733 15.16 -31.08 9.68
CA SER A 733 14.19 -30.71 10.71
C SER A 733 12.77 -30.76 10.17
N LEU A 734 11.83 -31.10 11.03
CA LEU A 734 10.41 -31.00 10.80
C LEU A 734 9.89 -29.73 11.49
N ASN A 735 9.26 -28.84 10.74
CA ASN A 735 8.69 -27.61 11.25
C ASN A 735 7.18 -27.64 11.02
N LEU A 736 6.40 -27.55 12.09
CA LEU A 736 4.95 -27.37 12.06
C LEU A 736 4.62 -25.97 12.58
N PHE A 737 3.86 -25.21 11.81
CA PHE A 737 3.35 -23.91 12.20
C PHE A 737 1.84 -23.88 12.00
N TYR A 738 1.10 -23.61 13.06
CA TYR A 738 -0.36 -23.61 13.07
C TYR A 738 -0.91 -22.31 13.65
N PRO A 739 -1.32 -21.35 12.81
CA PRO A 739 -2.03 -20.16 13.23
C PRO A 739 -3.53 -20.42 13.28
N VAL A 740 -4.18 -20.08 14.38
CA VAL A 740 -5.63 -19.99 14.49
C VAL A 740 -6.00 -18.52 14.54
N ILE A 741 -6.68 -18.05 13.52
CA ILE A 741 -7.20 -16.71 13.43
C ILE A 741 -8.72 -16.86 13.29
N PRO A 742 -9.53 -16.44 14.27
CA PRO A 742 -10.98 -16.45 14.12
C PRO A 742 -11.36 -15.63 12.88
N LEU A 743 -12.34 -16.12 12.13
CA LEU A 743 -13.00 -15.29 11.11
C LEU A 743 -13.56 -14.04 11.80
N PRO A 744 -13.49 -12.87 11.17
CA PRO A 744 -14.14 -11.69 11.72
C PRO A 744 -15.61 -12.03 11.95
N ASP A 745 -16.07 -11.73 13.15
CA ASP A 745 -17.43 -12.06 13.62
C ASP A 745 -18.46 -11.53 12.61
N ILE A 746 -19.28 -12.43 12.04
CA ILE A 746 -20.39 -12.05 11.15
C ILE A 746 -21.36 -11.11 11.87
N ALA A 747 -21.42 -11.16 13.21
CA ALA A 747 -22.16 -10.22 14.03
C ALA A 747 -21.68 -8.76 13.87
N SER A 748 -20.42 -8.51 13.54
CA SER A 748 -19.94 -7.16 13.20
C SER A 748 -20.43 -6.68 11.83
N LEU A 749 -20.84 -7.57 10.94
CA LEU A 749 -21.49 -7.26 9.66
C LEU A 749 -23.00 -6.94 9.86
N ILE A 750 -23.65 -7.56 10.84
CA ILE A 750 -25.10 -7.33 11.15
C ILE A 750 -25.29 -5.98 11.89
N GLN A 751 -24.29 -5.48 12.61
CA GLN A 751 -24.33 -4.11 13.15
C GLN A 751 -24.12 -3.03 12.08
N MET A 752 -23.88 -3.40 10.83
CA MET A 752 -23.66 -2.50 9.70
C MET A 752 -24.86 -2.39 8.74
N ILE A 753 -25.94 -3.14 8.97
CA ILE A 753 -27.24 -3.01 8.31
C ILE A 753 -28.21 -2.28 9.23
#